data_c810989cdd9ebd5227469a01c8255a7b
#
_entry.id   c810989cdd9ebd5227469a01c8255a7b
#
_cell.length_a   1.000
_cell.length_b   1.000
_cell.length_c   1.000
_cell.angle_alpha   90.00
_cell.angle_beta   90.00
_cell.angle_gamma   90.00
#
_symmetry.space_group_name_H-M   'P 1'
#
loop_
_entity.id
_entity.type
_entity.pdbx_description
1 polymer ?
#
loop_
_entity_poly.entity_id
_entity_poly.type
_entity_poly.pdbx_seq_one_letter_code
_entity_poly.pdbx_strand_id
1 'polypeptide(L)'
;MRLKHLVLATLCTALFASFTTAAQGAEEAFNQVPSPASESQETDQSSLPKEQAQKIETEPRRQDINPLRKQSTTFETPIPQPQGSATDPAYVAQLGAPYPTDGEPGDPLIDAASSETKKQAQARVDYLAETSAHPARIEKFAAASVPPSNMSFCWDAPYGGKESIVVDHWAWCKKFNQPVHTFRCNPGCTPTGAVTFRFTFMGIGHKGATVADRSMRVMFMADLPSITGAPSLTTRLEMSADCKTNTPGGSCLPDSRNGVTRTLQEWISGDGLQSALFDFTSDSGGLTGDKMVFHEHSFKATVTSDIVDSNTYGGESFRCDSATYIGSAHGCVYDQVIETFTLVVDTDVQDSADLIWSALNTPDKTFPVSESNKYIPGTVGSGSPLVRLPSSQKEQNHTHAVNTCKKYWGEGYTKGQTLDCDEYPFQSTRQGAKTGGSGTSHYAVKPLNKKHNQKAGSRLESFYKAQRILYADNRNDRFYVELRNPDGSKYQGPAPGPSGAAANVEYRQCPNSDLPEVKEIQANAAPEQLFNSYARSTPDGWTGGDSTYSFDLPDGRRLFLFSDTFLGPENSDGTRPTTSKFVNSSFLVQNGNSLSTITGGSKTKPTGFMPPAIDNRWFWLGDGMIANINGSQYLQIMFQEYRGTGDGSAMPFEFVRNVVATFELSDLSKPKWIDPLPSATGAAWGSALLPASRSGDGYTYIYGVSDDQTNKKMRIARVKGSDLSKVDDWQFFRLGLTENTWMRGETEGNEYLEGVSNEYSVTPWNGQFVVISQDSTLAFNNKIRIWSGCDPFGAFGYWDGYDEVYRMPETGPWGSYGDPNIFAYNAHAHPTLQSGDRWTLSYNVNSFDNRWAPEGALFRDVSIYKPRFVSFRLVPSSGASRMSKQFVLE
;
A
#
# COMPACT_ATOMS: atom_id res chain seq x y z
N MET A 1 -13.63 40.65 33.10
CA MET A 1 -13.15 39.47 32.33
C MET A 1 -14.28 38.65 31.72
N ARG A 2 -15.41 38.36 32.42
CA ARG A 2 -16.51 37.52 31.81
C ARG A 2 -17.32 38.21 30.70
N LEU A 3 -17.31 39.54 30.61
CA LEU A 3 -18.07 40.30 29.59
C LEU A 3 -17.35 40.36 28.23
N LYS A 4 -16.01 40.25 28.21
CA LYS A 4 -15.23 40.25 26.94
C LYS A 4 -15.33 38.92 26.17
N HIS A 5 -15.52 37.78 26.86
CA HIS A 5 -15.69 36.48 26.20
C HIS A 5 -17.07 36.32 25.55
N LEU A 6 -18.10 36.97 26.10
CA LEU A 6 -19.45 36.90 25.54
C LEU A 6 -19.59 37.70 24.23
N VAL A 7 -18.91 38.86 24.12
CA VAL A 7 -18.91 39.66 22.90
C VAL A 7 -18.11 38.97 21.77
N LEU A 8 -17.03 38.25 22.11
CA LEU A 8 -16.24 37.52 21.11
C LEU A 8 -17.00 36.29 20.58
N ALA A 9 -17.70 35.57 21.46
CA ALA A 9 -18.52 34.41 21.04
C ALA A 9 -19.70 34.84 20.15
N THR A 10 -20.30 36.04 20.39
CA THR A 10 -21.40 36.52 19.57
C THR A 10 -20.91 37.04 18.20
N LEU A 11 -19.70 37.57 18.10
CA LEU A 11 -19.10 37.95 16.81
C LEU A 11 -18.70 36.72 15.98
N CYS A 12 -18.14 35.71 16.64
CA CYS A 12 -17.82 34.45 15.94
C CYS A 12 -19.08 33.75 15.38
N THR A 13 -20.20 33.74 16.16
CA THR A 13 -21.45 33.13 15.68
C THR A 13 -22.08 33.90 14.51
N ALA A 14 -21.94 35.18 14.46
CA ALA A 14 -22.43 35.99 13.32
C ALA A 14 -21.54 35.82 12.08
N LEU A 15 -20.25 35.65 12.23
CA LEU A 15 -19.33 35.32 11.14
C LEU A 15 -19.61 33.89 10.60
N PHE A 16 -19.80 32.92 11.49
CA PHE A 16 -20.08 31.53 11.06
C PHE A 16 -21.38 31.38 10.25
N ALA A 17 -22.43 32.18 10.56
CA ALA A 17 -23.67 32.16 9.79
C ALA A 17 -23.52 32.75 8.37
N SER A 18 -22.54 33.62 8.14
CA SER A 18 -22.24 34.16 6.80
C SER A 18 -21.40 33.19 5.94
N PHE A 19 -20.61 32.33 6.59
CA PHE A 19 -19.78 31.34 5.91
C PHE A 19 -20.57 30.19 5.27
N THR A 20 -21.68 29.76 5.88
CA THR A 20 -22.50 28.64 5.34
C THR A 20 -23.15 28.98 4.02
N THR A 21 -23.51 30.22 3.78
CA THR A 21 -24.07 30.68 2.50
C THR A 21 -23.01 30.83 1.41
N ALA A 22 -21.80 31.19 1.80
CA ALA A 22 -20.67 31.33 0.87
C ALA A 22 -20.14 29.96 0.36
N ALA A 23 -20.12 28.97 1.24
CA ALA A 23 -19.69 27.62 0.90
C ALA A 23 -20.63 26.89 -0.07
N GLN A 24 -21.94 27.11 0.03
CA GLN A 24 -22.92 26.55 -0.90
C GLN A 24 -22.75 27.10 -2.32
N GLY A 25 -22.36 28.37 -2.46
CA GLY A 25 -22.08 28.98 -3.76
C GLY A 25 -20.81 28.45 -4.44
N ALA A 26 -19.80 28.05 -3.65
CA ALA A 26 -18.58 27.46 -4.17
C ALA A 26 -18.83 26.03 -4.68
N GLU A 27 -19.66 25.25 -3.99
CA GLU A 27 -20.01 23.90 -4.37
C GLU A 27 -20.81 23.86 -5.69
N GLU A 28 -21.72 24.79 -5.90
CA GLU A 28 -22.42 24.91 -7.18
C GLU A 28 -21.50 25.35 -8.34
N ALA A 29 -20.49 26.17 -8.06
CA ALA A 29 -19.52 26.59 -9.08
C ALA A 29 -18.60 25.45 -9.54
N PHE A 30 -18.24 24.53 -8.64
CA PHE A 30 -17.43 23.33 -8.96
C PHE A 30 -18.25 22.26 -9.70
N ASN A 31 -19.55 22.13 -9.43
CA ASN A 31 -20.41 21.15 -10.08
C ASN A 31 -20.83 21.53 -11.51
N GLN A 32 -20.51 22.73 -11.98
CA GLN A 32 -20.88 23.19 -13.33
C GLN A 32 -19.78 23.01 -14.40
N VAL A 33 -18.62 22.44 -14.03
CA VAL A 33 -17.64 22.04 -15.04
C VAL A 33 -18.11 20.72 -15.67
N PRO A 34 -18.53 20.72 -16.95
CA PRO A 34 -19.00 19.49 -17.59
C PRO A 34 -17.85 18.49 -17.68
N SER A 35 -18.08 17.30 -17.18
CA SER A 35 -17.23 16.14 -17.50
C SER A 35 -17.09 16.00 -19.00
N PRO A 36 -15.90 15.72 -19.55
CA PRO A 36 -15.77 15.47 -20.97
C PRO A 36 -16.60 14.26 -21.34
N ALA A 37 -17.63 14.47 -22.15
CA ALA A 37 -18.37 13.41 -22.80
C ALA A 37 -17.39 12.64 -23.69
N SER A 38 -17.07 11.41 -23.31
CA SER A 38 -16.42 10.47 -24.18
C SER A 38 -17.45 9.94 -25.18
N GLU A 39 -17.50 10.54 -26.35
CA GLU A 39 -18.05 9.86 -27.51
C GLU A 39 -17.05 8.78 -27.95
N SER A 40 -17.27 7.56 -27.52
CA SER A 40 -16.88 6.37 -28.28
C SER A 40 -18.09 5.46 -28.32
N GLN A 41 -18.62 5.28 -29.49
CA GLN A 41 -19.58 4.24 -29.78
C GLN A 41 -18.94 2.88 -29.49
N GLU A 42 -19.26 2.30 -28.35
CA GLU A 42 -19.11 0.87 -28.15
C GLU A 42 -20.49 0.23 -28.09
N THR A 43 -20.65 -0.71 -28.99
CA THR A 43 -21.81 -1.56 -29.14
C THR A 43 -22.11 -2.31 -27.85
N ASP A 44 -23.33 -2.16 -27.43
CA ASP A 44 -24.06 -2.85 -26.38
C ASP A 44 -23.82 -4.37 -26.36
N GLN A 45 -22.99 -4.85 -25.44
CA GLN A 45 -22.99 -6.25 -24.96
C GLN A 45 -22.50 -6.29 -23.52
N SER A 46 -23.34 -5.86 -22.58
CA SER A 46 -23.15 -6.22 -21.16
C SER A 46 -24.45 -6.11 -20.37
N SER A 47 -25.42 -6.91 -20.74
CA SER A 47 -26.54 -7.19 -19.83
C SER A 47 -26.30 -8.52 -19.10
N LEU A 48 -25.44 -8.52 -18.11
CA LEU A 48 -25.52 -9.51 -17.05
C LEU A 48 -26.36 -8.89 -15.91
N PRO A 49 -27.40 -9.59 -15.44
CA PRO A 49 -28.29 -9.04 -14.43
C PRO A 49 -27.56 -8.73 -13.13
N LYS A 50 -27.83 -7.57 -12.54
CA LYS A 50 -27.33 -7.15 -11.20
C LYS A 50 -27.61 -8.17 -10.09
N GLU A 51 -28.55 -9.07 -10.28
CA GLU A 51 -28.85 -10.18 -9.36
C GLU A 51 -27.74 -11.21 -9.20
N GLN A 52 -26.88 -11.42 -10.24
CA GLN A 52 -25.78 -12.38 -10.12
C GLN A 52 -24.56 -11.81 -9.36
N ALA A 53 -24.35 -10.51 -9.41
CA ALA A 53 -23.27 -9.88 -8.65
C ALA A 53 -23.61 -9.80 -7.14
N GLN A 54 -24.87 -9.51 -6.81
CA GLN A 54 -25.35 -9.53 -5.42
C GLN A 54 -25.41 -10.94 -4.81
N LYS A 55 -25.62 -11.98 -5.61
CA LYS A 55 -25.60 -13.38 -5.14
C LYS A 55 -24.21 -13.86 -4.70
N ILE A 56 -23.15 -13.22 -5.13
CA ILE A 56 -21.78 -13.58 -4.72
C ILE A 56 -21.44 -12.99 -3.34
N GLU A 57 -22.06 -11.86 -2.96
CA GLU A 57 -21.84 -11.22 -1.66
C GLU A 57 -22.77 -11.72 -0.54
N THR A 58 -23.91 -12.30 -0.87
CA THR A 58 -24.95 -12.65 0.10
C THR A 58 -25.21 -14.15 0.28
N GLU A 59 -24.47 -15.03 -0.40
CA GLU A 59 -24.59 -16.45 -0.08
C GLU A 59 -24.02 -16.71 1.32
N PRO A 60 -24.84 -17.20 2.26
CA PRO A 60 -24.32 -17.70 3.52
C PRO A 60 -23.30 -18.79 3.21
N ARG A 61 -22.21 -18.83 3.97
CA ARG A 61 -21.15 -19.86 3.89
C ARG A 61 -21.79 -21.18 3.47
N ARG A 62 -21.46 -21.65 2.27
CA ARG A 62 -21.98 -22.93 1.78
C ARG A 62 -21.74 -23.97 2.84
N GLN A 63 -22.81 -24.52 3.37
CA GLN A 63 -22.72 -25.72 4.18
C GLN A 63 -22.02 -26.80 3.36
N ASP A 64 -21.05 -27.43 3.96
CA ASP A 64 -20.30 -28.54 3.37
C ASP A 64 -21.22 -29.52 2.62
N ILE A 65 -21.05 -29.62 1.30
CA ILE A 65 -21.86 -30.49 0.44
C ILE A 65 -21.34 -31.95 0.53
N ASN A 66 -20.33 -32.21 1.35
CA ASN A 66 -19.84 -33.56 1.55
C ASN A 66 -20.45 -34.16 2.83
N PRO A 67 -21.44 -35.05 2.73
CA PRO A 67 -22.06 -35.68 3.90
C PRO A 67 -21.08 -36.51 4.75
N LEU A 68 -19.93 -36.90 4.21
CA LEU A 68 -18.87 -37.59 4.94
C LEU A 68 -18.00 -36.65 5.79
N ARG A 69 -18.03 -35.35 5.50
CA ARG A 69 -17.34 -34.32 6.32
C ARG A 69 -17.99 -34.09 7.69
N LYS A 70 -19.22 -34.54 7.89
CA LYS A 70 -19.91 -34.42 9.19
C LYS A 70 -19.28 -35.26 10.32
N GLN A 71 -18.40 -36.20 10.01
CA GLN A 71 -17.66 -36.96 11.01
C GLN A 71 -16.28 -36.36 11.36
N SER A 72 -15.82 -35.36 10.62
CA SER A 72 -14.55 -34.65 10.88
C SER A 72 -14.76 -33.23 11.47
N THR A 73 -15.95 -32.92 11.97
CA THR A 73 -16.33 -31.60 12.49
C THR A 73 -15.66 -31.20 13.83
N THR A 74 -14.58 -31.83 14.22
CA THR A 74 -13.79 -31.39 15.37
C THR A 74 -12.67 -30.39 15.01
N PHE A 75 -12.68 -29.83 13.78
CA PHE A 75 -11.66 -28.91 13.29
C PHE A 75 -11.99 -27.40 13.45
N GLU A 76 -12.97 -27.03 14.25
CA GLU A 76 -13.24 -25.61 14.57
C GLU A 76 -12.46 -25.07 15.77
N THR A 77 -11.59 -25.86 16.37
CA THR A 77 -10.62 -25.30 17.30
C THR A 77 -9.41 -24.77 16.52
N PRO A 78 -8.95 -23.53 16.80
CA PRO A 78 -7.71 -23.02 16.20
C PRO A 78 -6.61 -24.08 16.40
N ILE A 79 -5.90 -24.43 15.34
CA ILE A 79 -4.67 -25.20 15.46
C ILE A 79 -3.84 -24.45 16.50
N PRO A 80 -3.43 -25.05 17.60
CA PRO A 80 -2.54 -24.38 18.54
C PRO A 80 -1.36 -23.89 17.72
N GLN A 81 -1.07 -22.61 17.79
CA GLN A 81 0.16 -22.06 17.21
C GLN A 81 1.29 -22.93 17.77
N PRO A 82 2.16 -23.50 16.94
CA PRO A 82 3.29 -24.25 17.46
C PRO A 82 4.04 -23.34 18.43
N GLN A 83 4.13 -23.72 19.68
CA GLN A 83 4.93 -23.01 20.68
C GLN A 83 6.39 -23.42 20.44
N GLY A 84 7.04 -22.73 19.50
CA GLY A 84 8.44 -22.87 19.20
C GLY A 84 9.09 -21.50 19.04
N SER A 85 10.34 -21.37 19.43
CA SER A 85 11.13 -20.18 19.15
C SER A 85 11.33 -20.08 17.62
N ALA A 86 11.32 -18.87 17.07
CA ALA A 86 11.65 -18.59 15.67
C ALA A 86 13.05 -19.07 15.24
N THR A 87 13.85 -19.56 16.19
CA THR A 87 15.17 -20.16 15.99
C THR A 87 15.15 -21.69 16.04
N ASP A 88 13.98 -22.32 16.25
CA ASP A 88 13.88 -23.78 16.24
C ASP A 88 13.81 -24.30 14.79
N PRO A 89 14.81 -25.06 14.32
CA PRO A 89 14.81 -25.60 12.95
C PRO A 89 13.60 -26.47 12.63
N ALA A 90 13.00 -27.14 13.61
CA ALA A 90 11.79 -27.94 13.43
C ALA A 90 10.55 -27.04 13.23
N TYR A 91 10.50 -25.87 13.86
CA TYR A 91 9.44 -24.87 13.68
C TYR A 91 9.51 -24.23 12.28
N VAL A 92 10.72 -23.88 11.83
CA VAL A 92 10.95 -23.32 10.48
C VAL A 92 10.62 -24.36 9.41
N ALA A 93 10.93 -25.62 9.63
CA ALA A 93 10.60 -26.73 8.72
C ALA A 93 9.07 -27.00 8.64
N GLN A 94 8.31 -26.75 9.70
CA GLN A 94 6.86 -26.88 9.72
C GLN A 94 6.15 -25.72 9.01
N LEU A 95 6.78 -24.53 8.96
CA LEU A 95 6.17 -23.30 8.41
C LEU A 95 6.55 -23.06 6.95
N GLY A 96 7.57 -23.70 6.42
CA GLY A 96 8.08 -23.42 5.09
C GLY A 96 8.88 -24.60 4.54
N ALA A 97 8.25 -25.79 4.43
CA ALA A 97 8.87 -26.79 3.58
C ALA A 97 9.07 -26.16 2.20
N PRO A 98 10.31 -26.07 1.71
CA PRO A 98 10.60 -25.46 0.42
C PRO A 98 9.83 -26.20 -0.65
N TYR A 99 9.27 -25.43 -1.55
CA TYR A 99 8.44 -25.97 -2.62
C TYR A 99 9.24 -26.95 -3.48
N PRO A 100 8.68 -28.08 -3.86
CA PRO A 100 9.32 -28.91 -4.87
C PRO A 100 9.43 -28.07 -6.14
N THR A 101 10.64 -27.79 -6.56
CA THR A 101 10.91 -27.10 -7.81
C THR A 101 10.95 -28.12 -8.92
N ASP A 102 10.54 -27.72 -10.12
CA ASP A 102 10.56 -28.58 -11.28
C ASP A 102 12.00 -28.83 -11.82
N GLY A 103 13.01 -28.77 -10.93
CA GLY A 103 14.38 -29.16 -11.24
C GLY A 103 15.19 -28.18 -12.09
N GLU A 104 14.76 -26.92 -12.20
CA GLU A 104 15.61 -25.87 -12.79
C GLU A 104 16.74 -25.53 -11.79
N PRO A 105 18.01 -25.70 -12.18
CA PRO A 105 19.13 -25.28 -11.33
C PRO A 105 19.10 -23.76 -11.14
N GLY A 106 18.99 -23.30 -9.88
CA GLY A 106 19.04 -21.88 -9.56
C GLY A 106 17.71 -21.22 -9.21
N ASP A 107 16.69 -21.98 -8.75
CA ASP A 107 15.48 -21.38 -8.18
C ASP A 107 15.87 -20.57 -6.93
N PRO A 108 15.59 -19.24 -6.92
CA PRO A 108 16.00 -18.34 -5.85
C PRO A 108 15.35 -18.66 -4.49
N LEU A 109 14.24 -19.39 -4.45
CA LEU A 109 13.63 -19.84 -3.20
C LEU A 109 14.50 -20.90 -2.51
N ILE A 110 15.13 -21.80 -3.27
CA ILE A 110 16.08 -22.77 -2.75
C ILE A 110 17.36 -22.06 -2.33
N ASP A 111 17.82 -21.08 -3.10
CA ASP A 111 19.04 -20.33 -2.83
C ASP A 111 18.94 -19.38 -1.65
N ALA A 112 17.73 -18.89 -1.34
CA ALA A 112 17.49 -18.04 -0.17
C ALA A 112 17.31 -18.85 1.14
N ALA A 113 17.06 -20.15 1.05
CA ALA A 113 16.88 -21.00 2.21
C ALA A 113 18.20 -21.32 2.92
N SER A 114 18.15 -21.63 4.23
CA SER A 114 19.30 -22.14 4.97
C SER A 114 19.83 -23.42 4.33
N SER A 115 21.11 -23.77 4.58
CA SER A 115 21.70 -24.99 4.02
C SER A 115 20.95 -26.26 4.43
N GLU A 116 20.33 -26.27 5.62
CA GLU A 116 19.51 -27.37 6.10
C GLU A 116 18.16 -27.45 5.39
N THR A 117 17.53 -26.31 5.17
CA THR A 117 16.29 -26.21 4.39
C THR A 117 16.51 -26.61 2.93
N LYS A 118 17.67 -26.26 2.34
CA LYS A 118 18.08 -26.72 1.00
C LYS A 118 18.20 -28.23 0.93
N LYS A 119 18.84 -28.88 1.92
CA LYS A 119 18.95 -30.33 1.99
C LYS A 119 17.60 -31.02 2.12
N GLN A 120 16.68 -30.46 2.91
CA GLN A 120 15.33 -31.02 3.07
C GLN A 120 14.50 -30.87 1.80
N ALA A 121 14.60 -29.71 1.12
CA ALA A 121 13.95 -29.49 -0.17
C ALA A 121 14.48 -30.46 -1.23
N GLN A 122 15.79 -30.57 -1.33
CA GLN A 122 16.43 -31.49 -2.28
C GLN A 122 16.08 -32.95 -1.98
N ALA A 123 16.09 -33.35 -0.70
CA ALA A 123 15.69 -34.71 -0.31
C ALA A 123 14.22 -35.02 -0.69
N ARG A 124 13.33 -34.02 -0.61
CA ARG A 124 11.94 -34.15 -1.02
C ARG A 124 11.80 -34.26 -2.54
N VAL A 125 12.53 -33.42 -3.30
CA VAL A 125 12.58 -33.51 -4.77
C VAL A 125 13.14 -34.85 -5.21
N ASP A 126 14.23 -35.31 -4.62
CA ASP A 126 14.88 -36.60 -4.92
C ASP A 126 13.94 -37.78 -4.59
N TYR A 127 13.24 -37.71 -3.46
CA TYR A 127 12.24 -38.71 -3.08
C TYR A 127 11.07 -38.77 -4.05
N LEU A 128 10.52 -37.64 -4.45
CA LEU A 128 9.42 -37.58 -5.42
C LEU A 128 9.88 -38.04 -6.82
N ALA A 129 11.10 -37.69 -7.22
CA ALA A 129 11.69 -38.14 -8.49
C ALA A 129 11.97 -39.64 -8.48
N GLU A 130 12.50 -40.19 -7.39
CA GLU A 130 12.78 -41.62 -7.26
C GLU A 130 11.51 -42.48 -7.19
N THR A 131 10.44 -41.95 -6.50
CA THR A 131 9.15 -42.68 -6.42
C THR A 131 8.36 -42.63 -7.72
N SER A 132 8.57 -41.62 -8.55
CA SER A 132 7.88 -41.49 -9.86
C SER A 132 8.57 -42.35 -10.97
N ALA A 133 9.83 -42.78 -10.79
CA ALA A 133 10.61 -43.31 -11.90
C ALA A 133 10.52 -44.84 -12.12
N HIS A 134 10.17 -45.70 -11.13
CA HIS A 134 10.07 -47.17 -11.34
C HIS A 134 9.29 -47.91 -10.24
N PRO A 135 8.28 -48.75 -10.62
CA PRO A 135 7.58 -49.62 -9.67
C PRO A 135 8.50 -50.64 -8.94
N ALA A 136 9.56 -51.11 -9.61
CA ALA A 136 10.50 -52.08 -9.03
C ALA A 136 11.48 -51.53 -7.97
N ARG A 137 11.66 -50.21 -7.92
CA ARG A 137 12.45 -49.56 -6.86
C ARG A 137 11.66 -49.39 -5.55
N ILE A 138 10.38 -49.44 -5.61
CA ILE A 138 9.47 -49.30 -4.47
C ILE A 138 9.61 -50.46 -3.47
N GLU A 139 9.88 -51.67 -3.95
CA GLU A 139 10.16 -52.81 -3.08
C GLU A 139 11.41 -52.63 -2.21
N LYS A 140 12.39 -51.85 -2.67
CA LYS A 140 13.58 -51.49 -1.89
C LYS A 140 13.28 -50.50 -0.77
N PHE A 141 12.33 -49.60 -0.95
CA PHE A 141 11.92 -48.67 0.11
C PHE A 141 10.98 -49.32 1.13
N ALA A 142 10.17 -50.27 0.71
CA ALA A 142 9.37 -51.09 1.62
C ALA A 142 10.22 -51.90 2.62
N ALA A 143 11.50 -52.14 2.30
CA ALA A 143 12.47 -52.83 3.17
C ALA A 143 13.20 -51.87 4.13
N ALA A 144 13.02 -50.53 4.01
CA ALA A 144 13.64 -49.60 4.92
C ALA A 144 12.79 -49.46 6.21
N SER A 145 13.43 -49.81 7.35
CA SER A 145 12.80 -49.74 8.66
C SER A 145 12.60 -48.30 9.18
N VAL A 146 13.04 -47.26 8.44
CA VAL A 146 12.95 -45.84 8.79
C VAL A 146 12.27 -45.08 7.66
N PRO A 147 11.22 -44.28 7.93
CA PRO A 147 10.63 -43.41 6.92
C PRO A 147 11.69 -42.45 6.35
N PRO A 148 11.57 -42.04 5.10
CA PRO A 148 12.40 -40.96 4.56
C PRO A 148 12.40 -39.75 5.48
N SER A 149 13.53 -39.07 5.63
CA SER A 149 13.70 -37.94 6.56
C SER A 149 12.70 -36.82 6.33
N ASN A 150 12.19 -36.68 5.11
CA ASN A 150 11.14 -35.72 4.76
C ASN A 150 9.73 -36.12 5.25
N MET A 151 9.54 -37.30 5.83
CA MET A 151 8.28 -37.74 6.43
C MET A 151 8.34 -37.80 7.96
N SER A 152 9.41 -37.30 8.57
CA SER A 152 9.60 -37.27 10.02
C SER A 152 8.45 -36.56 10.75
N PHE A 153 7.82 -35.55 10.10
CA PHE A 153 6.64 -34.84 10.64
C PHE A 153 5.48 -35.79 10.95
N CYS A 154 5.31 -36.88 10.15
CA CYS A 154 4.27 -37.89 10.42
C CYS A 154 4.70 -38.87 11.50
N TRP A 155 5.99 -39.24 11.51
CA TRP A 155 6.52 -40.24 12.42
C TRP A 155 6.67 -39.74 13.85
N ASP A 156 7.26 -38.55 13.99
CA ASP A 156 7.71 -38.03 15.29
C ASP A 156 6.72 -37.08 15.96
N ALA A 157 5.77 -36.52 15.22
CA ALA A 157 4.94 -35.46 15.75
C ALA A 157 3.89 -35.95 16.76
N PRO A 158 3.81 -35.33 17.93
CA PRO A 158 2.67 -35.45 18.80
C PRO A 158 1.50 -34.67 18.19
N TYR A 159 0.54 -35.35 17.58
CA TYR A 159 -0.62 -34.69 16.95
C TYR A 159 -1.68 -34.18 17.96
N GLY A 160 -1.30 -33.94 19.21
CA GLY A 160 -2.22 -33.33 20.19
C GLY A 160 -3.57 -34.04 20.32
N GLY A 161 -3.58 -35.38 20.10
CA GLY A 161 -4.82 -36.16 20.13
C GLY A 161 -5.57 -36.23 18.80
N LYS A 162 -5.07 -35.61 17.72
CA LYS A 162 -5.66 -35.74 16.39
C LYS A 162 -5.08 -36.95 15.67
N GLU A 163 -5.97 -37.77 15.12
CA GLU A 163 -5.60 -38.97 14.39
C GLU A 163 -5.21 -38.71 12.93
N SER A 164 -5.63 -37.59 12.34
CA SER A 164 -5.44 -37.27 10.92
C SER A 164 -5.09 -35.80 10.69
N ILE A 165 -4.18 -35.52 9.78
CA ILE A 165 -3.76 -34.18 9.38
C ILE A 165 -3.36 -34.16 7.89
N VAL A 166 -3.89 -33.19 7.11
CA VAL A 166 -3.35 -32.80 5.81
C VAL A 166 -2.29 -31.75 6.06
N VAL A 167 -1.06 -32.04 5.68
CA VAL A 167 0.10 -31.19 5.97
C VAL A 167 0.23 -30.07 4.95
N ASP A 168 0.18 -30.46 3.70
CA ASP A 168 0.18 -29.59 2.51
C ASP A 168 -0.50 -30.32 1.34
N HIS A 169 -0.58 -29.71 0.17
CA HIS A 169 -1.16 -30.33 -1.01
C HIS A 169 -0.54 -31.71 -1.36
N TRP A 170 0.66 -31.99 -0.90
CA TRP A 170 1.37 -33.23 -1.28
C TRP A 170 1.37 -34.30 -0.21
N ALA A 171 1.05 -33.96 1.05
CA ALA A 171 1.27 -34.86 2.16
C ALA A 171 0.09 -34.89 3.15
N TRP A 172 -0.27 -36.09 3.53
CA TRP A 172 -1.26 -36.44 4.53
C TRP A 172 -0.71 -37.48 5.50
N CYS A 173 -1.14 -37.39 6.77
CA CYS A 173 -0.75 -38.32 7.82
C CYS A 173 -1.93 -38.69 8.71
N LYS A 174 -2.06 -39.99 9.02
CA LYS A 174 -2.99 -40.50 10.01
C LYS A 174 -2.28 -41.49 10.92
N LYS A 175 -2.51 -41.40 12.24
CA LYS A 175 -1.78 -42.18 13.24
C LYS A 175 -2.64 -42.44 14.45
N PHE A 176 -2.76 -43.71 14.84
CA PHE A 176 -3.56 -44.12 15.98
C PHE A 176 -3.11 -45.51 16.48
N ASN A 177 -3.48 -45.88 17.73
CA ASN A 177 -3.24 -47.20 18.28
C ASN A 177 -4.42 -48.11 17.99
N GLN A 178 -4.12 -49.31 17.49
CA GLN A 178 -5.10 -50.33 17.16
C GLN A 178 -4.78 -51.65 17.85
N PRO A 179 -5.59 -52.08 18.83
CA PRO A 179 -5.46 -53.45 19.41
C PRO A 179 -6.03 -54.49 18.44
N VAL A 180 -5.28 -55.54 18.23
CA VAL A 180 -5.65 -56.73 17.46
C VAL A 180 -5.80 -57.88 18.42
N HIS A 181 -7.04 -58.30 18.70
CA HIS A 181 -7.37 -59.37 19.63
C HIS A 181 -7.24 -60.72 18.93
N THR A 182 -6.78 -61.73 19.63
CA THR A 182 -6.75 -63.12 19.18
C THR A 182 -7.65 -64.02 20.06
N PHE A 183 -8.28 -64.98 19.44
CA PHE A 183 -9.23 -65.86 20.06
C PHE A 183 -8.88 -67.35 19.83
N ARG A 184 -9.31 -68.21 20.74
CA ARG A 184 -9.34 -69.66 20.61
C ARG A 184 -10.80 -70.11 20.76
N CYS A 185 -11.27 -70.90 19.82
CA CYS A 185 -12.63 -71.40 19.75
C CYS A 185 -12.65 -72.95 19.90
N ASN A 186 -13.19 -73.52 21.06
CA ASN A 186 -13.40 -74.92 21.26
C ASN A 186 -14.19 -75.14 22.58
N PRO A 187 -15.51 -75.45 22.57
CA PRO A 187 -16.57 -75.12 21.63
C PRO A 187 -17.01 -73.64 21.62
N GLY A 188 -16.55 -72.85 22.56
CA GLY A 188 -16.81 -71.36 22.63
C GLY A 188 -15.56 -70.58 22.33
N CYS A 189 -15.67 -69.34 21.84
CA CYS A 189 -14.52 -68.49 21.55
C CYS A 189 -14.17 -67.67 22.79
N THR A 190 -12.90 -67.82 23.24
CA THR A 190 -12.32 -67.07 24.35
C THR A 190 -11.13 -66.20 23.87
N PRO A 191 -11.01 -64.94 24.31
CA PRO A 191 -9.84 -64.13 23.96
C PRO A 191 -8.58 -64.71 24.59
N THR A 192 -7.49 -64.81 23.82
CA THR A 192 -6.21 -65.30 24.30
C THR A 192 -5.25 -64.15 24.63
N GLY A 193 -5.40 -63.01 24.01
CA GLY A 193 -4.60 -61.79 24.20
C GLY A 193 -4.80 -60.84 23.10
N ALA A 194 -4.01 -59.75 23.09
CA ALA A 194 -4.02 -58.72 22.03
C ALA A 194 -2.59 -58.22 21.76
N VAL A 195 -2.38 -57.85 20.52
CA VAL A 195 -1.23 -57.06 20.06
C VAL A 195 -1.76 -55.68 19.70
N THR A 196 -1.28 -54.64 20.37
CA THR A 196 -1.65 -53.25 20.07
C THR A 196 -0.57 -52.64 19.15
N PHE A 197 -0.93 -52.37 17.92
CA PHE A 197 -0.07 -51.68 16.98
C PHE A 197 -0.33 -50.19 17.01
N ARG A 198 0.68 -49.37 16.71
CA ARG A 198 0.55 -48.03 16.24
C ARG A 198 0.45 -48.08 14.72
N PHE A 199 -0.75 -47.85 14.17
CA PHE A 199 -0.95 -47.71 12.74
C PHE A 199 -0.62 -46.28 12.29
N THR A 200 0.27 -46.18 11.28
CA THR A 200 0.64 -44.92 10.67
C THR A 200 0.41 -45.00 9.19
N PHE A 201 -0.41 -44.09 8.65
CA PHE A 201 -0.65 -43.90 7.22
C PHE A 201 -0.05 -42.58 6.77
N MET A 202 0.76 -42.62 5.73
CA MET A 202 1.40 -41.44 5.14
C MET A 202 1.08 -41.41 3.66
N GLY A 203 0.21 -40.44 3.28
CA GLY A 203 -0.19 -40.24 1.89
C GLY A 203 0.69 -39.24 1.19
N ILE A 204 1.02 -39.50 -0.08
CA ILE A 204 1.83 -38.63 -0.93
C ILE A 204 1.18 -38.52 -2.31
N GLY A 205 0.98 -37.27 -2.75
CA GLY A 205 0.53 -36.94 -4.08
C GLY A 205 1.66 -37.05 -5.11
N HIS A 206 1.33 -37.48 -6.33
CA HIS A 206 2.28 -37.53 -7.45
C HIS A 206 1.93 -36.44 -8.49
N LYS A 207 2.96 -36.04 -9.25
CA LYS A 207 2.82 -35.18 -10.43
C LYS A 207 3.78 -35.65 -11.54
N GLY A 208 3.40 -35.43 -12.77
CA GLY A 208 4.24 -35.76 -13.92
C GLY A 208 3.61 -35.47 -15.26
N ALA A 209 4.27 -35.96 -16.33
CA ALA A 209 3.89 -35.67 -17.69
C ALA A 209 2.88 -36.70 -18.29
N THR A 210 2.62 -37.79 -17.61
CA THR A 210 1.81 -38.91 -18.12
C THR A 210 0.52 -39.10 -17.32
N VAL A 211 -0.47 -39.75 -17.91
CA VAL A 211 -1.73 -40.04 -17.20
C VAL A 211 -1.49 -40.92 -15.97
N ALA A 212 -0.44 -41.76 -15.97
CA ALA A 212 -0.06 -42.60 -14.82
C ALA A 212 0.32 -41.77 -13.59
N ASP A 213 0.76 -40.51 -13.79
CA ASP A 213 1.08 -39.57 -12.71
C ASP A 213 -0.16 -38.98 -12.03
N ARG A 214 -1.35 -39.27 -12.52
CA ARG A 214 -2.62 -39.08 -11.82
C ARG A 214 -2.76 -40.16 -10.74
N SER A 215 -1.88 -40.14 -9.75
CA SER A 215 -1.81 -41.18 -8.74
C SER A 215 -1.53 -40.62 -7.35
N MET A 216 -2.00 -41.34 -6.36
CA MET A 216 -1.78 -41.10 -4.94
C MET A 216 -1.18 -42.37 -4.33
N ARG A 217 -0.15 -42.22 -3.53
CA ARG A 217 0.46 -43.34 -2.81
C ARG A 217 0.27 -43.18 -1.32
N VAL A 218 -0.07 -44.24 -0.61
CA VAL A 218 -0.10 -44.28 0.85
C VAL A 218 0.83 -45.35 1.36
N MET A 219 1.79 -44.98 2.19
CA MET A 219 2.58 -45.91 2.98
C MET A 219 1.88 -46.18 4.29
N PHE A 220 1.65 -47.44 4.58
CA PHE A 220 1.16 -47.95 5.87
C PHE A 220 2.30 -48.54 6.68
N MET A 221 2.32 -48.28 7.98
CA MET A 221 3.25 -48.89 8.94
C MET A 221 2.50 -49.31 10.19
N ALA A 222 2.91 -50.48 10.73
CA ALA A 222 2.44 -50.99 12.00
C ALA A 222 3.65 -51.21 12.93
N ASP A 223 3.81 -50.26 13.85
CA ASP A 223 5.00 -50.24 14.74
C ASP A 223 4.62 -50.12 16.21
N LEU A 224 5.66 -50.16 17.09
CA LEU A 224 5.56 -49.99 18.54
C LEU A 224 4.52 -50.92 19.18
N PRO A 225 4.60 -52.25 18.96
CA PRO A 225 3.65 -53.18 19.52
C PRO A 225 3.70 -53.22 21.05
N SER A 226 2.52 -53.29 21.61
CA SER A 226 2.33 -53.66 23.01
C SER A 226 1.56 -54.98 23.03
N ILE A 227 1.98 -55.92 23.84
CA ILE A 227 1.38 -57.28 23.92
C ILE A 227 0.74 -57.46 25.27
N THR A 228 -0.52 -57.92 25.28
CA THR A 228 -1.22 -58.28 26.51
C THR A 228 -1.77 -59.73 26.44
N GLY A 229 -1.70 -60.45 27.52
CA GLY A 229 -2.07 -61.86 27.51
C GLY A 229 -1.08 -62.75 26.71
N ALA A 230 -1.60 -63.83 26.11
CA ALA A 230 -0.83 -64.73 25.24
C ALA A 230 -1.48 -64.80 23.84
N PRO A 231 -1.33 -63.73 23.00
CA PRO A 231 -1.96 -63.71 21.69
C PRO A 231 -1.32 -64.75 20.76
N SER A 232 -2.16 -65.32 19.89
CA SER A 232 -1.64 -66.20 18.82
C SER A 232 -0.92 -65.41 17.76
N LEU A 233 0.40 -65.41 17.74
CA LEU A 233 1.21 -64.69 16.78
C LEU A 233 1.13 -65.23 15.36
N THR A 234 0.55 -66.40 15.16
CA THR A 234 0.22 -66.96 13.81
C THR A 234 -1.08 -66.43 13.24
N THR A 235 -1.88 -65.70 14.05
CA THR A 235 -3.05 -64.98 13.58
C THR A 235 -2.64 -64.06 12.41
N ARG A 236 -3.45 -64.02 11.35
CA ARG A 236 -3.19 -63.16 10.18
C ARG A 236 -3.89 -61.85 10.32
N LEU A 237 -3.17 -60.79 10.03
CA LEU A 237 -3.64 -59.43 9.87
C LEU A 237 -3.45 -59.05 8.39
N GLU A 238 -4.56 -58.86 7.69
CA GLU A 238 -4.56 -58.26 6.36
C GLU A 238 -4.84 -56.77 6.50
N MET A 239 -4.03 -55.98 5.80
CA MET A 239 -4.33 -54.56 5.56
C MET A 239 -4.57 -54.36 4.08
N SER A 240 -5.74 -53.88 3.72
CA SER A 240 -6.11 -53.58 2.34
C SER A 240 -6.55 -52.10 2.22
N ALA A 241 -6.47 -51.58 1.03
CA ALA A 241 -6.87 -50.19 0.73
C ALA A 241 -7.81 -50.16 -0.50
N ASP A 242 -8.76 -49.27 -0.44
CA ASP A 242 -9.72 -49.01 -1.50
C ASP A 242 -9.95 -47.50 -1.66
N CYS A 243 -10.55 -47.09 -2.77
CA CYS A 243 -10.89 -45.71 -2.99
C CYS A 243 -12.26 -45.52 -3.64
N LYS A 244 -12.91 -44.41 -3.25
CA LYS A 244 -14.20 -44.03 -3.81
C LYS A 244 -14.05 -42.75 -4.59
N THR A 245 -14.71 -42.66 -5.73
CA THR A 245 -14.78 -41.48 -6.57
C THR A 245 -16.04 -40.67 -6.21
N ASN A 246 -15.83 -39.36 -5.93
CA ASN A 246 -16.89 -38.40 -5.62
C ASN A 246 -17.27 -37.54 -6.83
N THR A 247 -16.60 -37.67 -7.98
CA THR A 247 -16.86 -36.92 -9.20
C THR A 247 -17.55 -37.84 -10.23
N PRO A 248 -18.78 -37.53 -10.67
CA PRO A 248 -19.43 -38.29 -11.72
C PRO A 248 -18.60 -38.32 -13.00
N GLY A 249 -18.47 -39.50 -13.63
CA GLY A 249 -17.73 -39.69 -14.87
C GLY A 249 -16.24 -39.96 -14.69
N GLY A 250 -15.69 -39.79 -13.50
CA GLY A 250 -14.35 -40.25 -13.14
C GLY A 250 -14.38 -41.61 -12.42
N SER A 251 -13.20 -42.21 -12.26
CA SER A 251 -13.02 -43.44 -11.48
C SER A 251 -11.70 -43.44 -10.72
N CYS A 252 -11.70 -44.07 -9.55
CA CYS A 252 -10.50 -44.41 -8.81
C CYS A 252 -10.20 -45.88 -9.00
N LEU A 253 -8.96 -46.18 -9.35
CA LEU A 253 -8.50 -47.56 -9.57
C LEU A 253 -7.43 -47.88 -8.51
N PRO A 254 -7.78 -48.61 -7.47
CA PRO A 254 -6.79 -49.13 -6.55
C PRO A 254 -5.89 -50.17 -7.27
N ASP A 255 -4.59 -50.16 -7.00
CA ASP A 255 -3.70 -51.20 -7.53
C ASP A 255 -4.16 -52.55 -7.01
N SER A 256 -4.16 -53.57 -7.89
CA SER A 256 -4.50 -54.92 -7.51
C SER A 256 -3.64 -55.53 -6.40
N ARG A 257 -2.52 -54.87 -6.06
CA ARG A 257 -1.59 -55.21 -4.97
C ARG A 257 -1.92 -54.47 -3.66
N ASN A 258 -2.99 -53.68 -3.62
CA ASN A 258 -3.39 -52.95 -2.44
C ASN A 258 -4.02 -53.84 -1.34
N GLY A 259 -3.37 -54.97 -1.07
CA GLY A 259 -3.69 -55.88 0.02
C GLY A 259 -2.46 -56.66 0.47
N VAL A 260 -2.14 -56.58 1.76
CA VAL A 260 -1.00 -57.26 2.34
C VAL A 260 -1.46 -58.07 3.53
N THR A 261 -1.31 -59.39 3.45
CA THR A 261 -1.65 -60.32 4.53
C THR A 261 -0.37 -60.87 5.16
N ARG A 262 -0.20 -60.66 6.49
CA ARG A 262 0.94 -61.19 7.25
C ARG A 262 0.45 -61.71 8.59
N THR A 263 1.22 -62.59 9.19
CA THR A 263 1.00 -62.99 10.59
C THR A 263 1.33 -61.84 11.53
N LEU A 264 0.81 -61.83 12.77
CA LEU A 264 1.15 -60.83 13.77
C LEU A 264 2.67 -60.87 14.08
N GLN A 265 3.30 -62.07 14.02
CA GLN A 265 4.74 -62.22 14.17
C GLN A 265 5.51 -61.43 13.08
N GLU A 266 5.10 -61.56 11.83
CA GLU A 266 5.74 -60.85 10.70
C GLU A 266 5.57 -59.33 10.83
N TRP A 267 4.40 -58.85 11.25
CA TRP A 267 4.15 -57.40 11.48
C TRP A 267 5.03 -56.87 12.61
N ILE A 268 5.40 -57.70 13.59
CA ILE A 268 6.23 -57.34 14.75
C ILE A 268 7.72 -57.40 14.44
N SER A 269 8.16 -58.24 13.49
CA SER A 269 9.56 -58.64 13.32
C SER A 269 10.55 -57.49 13.01
N GLY A 270 10.09 -56.41 12.49
CA GLY A 270 10.95 -55.26 12.20
C GLY A 270 11.81 -55.38 10.94
N ASP A 271 11.72 -56.48 10.17
CA ASP A 271 12.55 -56.75 9.00
C ASP A 271 12.02 -56.11 7.73
N GLY A 272 11.40 -54.93 7.81
CA GLY A 272 10.73 -54.26 6.70
C GLY A 272 9.31 -54.78 6.43
N LEU A 273 8.91 -55.83 7.13
CA LEU A 273 7.57 -56.45 7.01
C LEU A 273 6.50 -55.64 7.77
N GLN A 274 6.87 -54.64 8.58
CA GLN A 274 5.94 -53.76 9.29
C GLN A 274 5.34 -52.70 8.35
N SER A 275 5.71 -52.62 7.09
CA SER A 275 5.21 -51.58 6.17
C SER A 275 4.54 -52.20 4.92
N ALA A 276 3.62 -51.43 4.33
CA ALA A 276 2.99 -51.76 3.05
C ALA A 276 2.77 -50.48 2.25
N LEU A 277 2.71 -50.61 0.92
CA LEU A 277 2.42 -49.50 0.00
C LEU A 277 1.11 -49.72 -0.70
N PHE A 278 0.28 -48.69 -0.79
CA PHE A 278 -0.99 -48.70 -1.49
C PHE A 278 -0.97 -47.58 -2.54
N ASP A 279 -1.28 -47.97 -3.79
CA ASP A 279 -1.32 -47.04 -4.92
C ASP A 279 -2.75 -46.90 -5.44
N PHE A 280 -3.12 -45.67 -5.75
CA PHE A 280 -4.43 -45.29 -6.31
C PHE A 280 -4.21 -44.47 -7.57
N THR A 281 -4.78 -44.90 -8.66
CA THR A 281 -4.72 -44.20 -9.95
C THR A 281 -6.07 -43.60 -10.28
N SER A 282 -6.09 -42.38 -10.76
CA SER A 282 -7.30 -41.68 -11.16
C SER A 282 -7.50 -41.71 -12.65
N ASP A 283 -8.67 -42.15 -13.08
CA ASP A 283 -9.14 -41.99 -14.46
C ASP A 283 -10.18 -40.85 -14.52
N SER A 284 -9.99 -39.97 -15.47
CA SER A 284 -10.88 -38.82 -15.69
C SER A 284 -12.08 -39.14 -16.61
N GLY A 285 -12.13 -40.34 -17.20
CA GLY A 285 -13.19 -40.70 -18.14
C GLY A 285 -13.34 -39.70 -19.28
N GLY A 286 -14.56 -39.24 -19.52
CA GLY A 286 -14.89 -38.24 -20.56
C GLY A 286 -14.85 -36.78 -20.09
N LEU A 287 -14.30 -36.45 -18.90
CA LEU A 287 -14.22 -35.08 -18.41
C LEU A 287 -13.33 -34.20 -19.29
N THR A 288 -13.69 -32.93 -19.42
CA THR A 288 -13.01 -31.91 -20.21
C THR A 288 -12.32 -30.87 -19.32
N GLY A 289 -11.60 -29.93 -19.89
CA GLY A 289 -10.86 -28.88 -19.17
C GLY A 289 -9.71 -29.48 -18.36
N ASP A 290 -9.57 -29.08 -17.09
CA ASP A 290 -8.52 -29.59 -16.20
C ASP A 290 -8.74 -31.04 -15.78
N LYS A 291 -9.86 -31.69 -16.21
CA LYS A 291 -10.21 -33.09 -15.92
C LYS A 291 -10.08 -33.43 -14.43
N MET A 292 -10.61 -32.55 -13.57
CA MET A 292 -10.55 -32.68 -12.10
C MET A 292 -11.46 -33.81 -11.64
N VAL A 293 -10.89 -34.73 -10.86
CA VAL A 293 -11.62 -35.85 -10.23
C VAL A 293 -11.26 -35.86 -8.75
N PHE A 294 -12.28 -35.95 -7.90
CA PHE A 294 -12.14 -36.03 -6.45
C PHE A 294 -12.37 -37.47 -6.00
N HIS A 295 -11.48 -37.94 -5.17
CA HIS A 295 -11.48 -39.25 -4.60
C HIS A 295 -11.37 -39.20 -3.07
N GLU A 296 -11.66 -40.35 -2.44
CA GLU A 296 -11.46 -40.57 -1.02
C GLU A 296 -10.90 -41.98 -0.86
N HIS A 297 -9.77 -42.13 -0.21
CA HIS A 297 -9.22 -43.46 0.09
C HIS A 297 -9.70 -43.95 1.44
N SER A 298 -9.76 -45.28 1.58
CA SER A 298 -10.10 -45.97 2.81
C SER A 298 -9.23 -47.22 3.01
N PHE A 299 -9.08 -47.63 4.25
CA PHE A 299 -8.23 -48.75 4.63
C PHE A 299 -9.02 -49.72 5.47
N LYS A 300 -8.81 -51.05 5.22
CA LYS A 300 -9.49 -52.10 5.95
C LYS A 300 -8.48 -53.08 6.54
N ALA A 301 -8.53 -53.23 7.85
CA ALA A 301 -7.83 -54.27 8.56
C ALA A 301 -8.75 -55.46 8.74
N THR A 302 -8.32 -56.67 8.33
CA THR A 302 -9.05 -57.91 8.54
C THR A 302 -8.15 -58.84 9.36
N VAL A 303 -8.63 -59.27 10.49
CA VAL A 303 -7.97 -60.26 11.35
C VAL A 303 -8.59 -61.61 11.11
N THR A 304 -7.76 -62.58 10.84
CA THR A 304 -8.17 -63.98 10.62
C THR A 304 -7.50 -64.88 11.66
N SER A 305 -8.25 -65.32 12.62
CA SER A 305 -7.90 -66.38 13.57
C SER A 305 -9.00 -67.46 13.51
N ASP A 306 -9.34 -68.09 14.62
CA ASP A 306 -10.55 -68.93 14.71
C ASP A 306 -11.87 -68.14 14.41
N ILE A 307 -11.79 -66.87 14.47
CA ILE A 307 -12.84 -65.96 14.01
C ILE A 307 -12.29 -64.92 13.04
N VAL A 308 -13.12 -64.43 12.14
CA VAL A 308 -12.77 -63.34 11.21
C VAL A 308 -13.46 -62.06 11.65
N ASP A 309 -12.67 -61.04 11.86
CA ASP A 309 -13.16 -59.69 12.22
C ASP A 309 -12.48 -58.63 11.35
N SER A 310 -13.18 -57.55 11.07
CA SER A 310 -12.64 -56.46 10.27
C SER A 310 -13.06 -55.08 10.71
N ASN A 311 -12.18 -54.15 10.60
CA ASN A 311 -12.46 -52.73 10.85
C ASN A 311 -12.01 -51.87 9.63
N THR A 312 -12.82 -50.89 9.31
CA THR A 312 -12.52 -49.95 8.19
C THR A 312 -12.19 -48.58 8.73
N TYR A 313 -11.11 -48.01 8.27
CA TYR A 313 -10.61 -46.68 8.63
C TYR A 313 -10.77 -45.76 7.44
N GLY A 314 -11.44 -44.62 7.66
CA GLY A 314 -11.48 -43.56 6.66
C GLY A 314 -10.09 -42.98 6.47
N GLY A 315 -9.72 -42.73 5.23
CA GLY A 315 -8.56 -41.97 4.84
C GLY A 315 -8.87 -40.47 4.68
N GLU A 316 -8.35 -39.89 3.65
CA GLU A 316 -8.58 -38.45 3.32
C GLU A 316 -9.04 -38.31 1.86
N SER A 317 -9.69 -37.19 1.56
CA SER A 317 -10.04 -36.85 0.19
C SER A 317 -8.83 -36.29 -0.56
N PHE A 318 -8.75 -36.55 -1.86
CA PHE A 318 -7.72 -36.00 -2.73
C PHE A 318 -8.28 -35.67 -4.10
N ARG A 319 -7.69 -34.66 -4.73
CA ARG A 319 -8.02 -34.23 -6.09
C ARG A 319 -6.95 -34.71 -7.06
N CYS A 320 -7.36 -35.27 -8.19
CA CYS A 320 -6.49 -35.52 -9.34
C CYS A 320 -6.93 -34.66 -10.53
N ASP A 321 -5.98 -34.11 -11.26
CA ASP A 321 -6.24 -33.21 -12.38
C ASP A 321 -5.26 -33.42 -13.53
N SER A 322 -5.55 -32.81 -14.70
CA SER A 322 -4.71 -32.80 -15.90
C SER A 322 -4.50 -31.39 -16.42
N ALA A 323 -4.30 -30.41 -15.50
CA ALA A 323 -4.05 -29.01 -15.83
C ALA A 323 -2.66 -28.85 -16.46
N THR A 324 -2.61 -28.31 -17.69
CA THR A 324 -1.38 -28.18 -18.49
C THR A 324 -0.61 -26.89 -18.21
N TYR A 325 -1.23 -25.93 -17.55
CA TYR A 325 -0.68 -24.57 -17.31
C TYR A 325 0.16 -24.44 -16.02
N ILE A 326 0.42 -25.54 -15.33
CA ILE A 326 1.17 -25.56 -14.07
C ILE A 326 2.42 -26.44 -14.12
N GLY A 327 3.05 -26.58 -15.29
CA GLY A 327 4.27 -27.35 -15.49
C GLY A 327 3.99 -28.84 -15.75
N SER A 328 3.77 -29.63 -14.70
CA SER A 328 3.40 -31.05 -14.84
C SER A 328 1.96 -31.21 -15.31
N ALA A 329 1.76 -31.90 -16.43
CA ALA A 329 0.44 -32.01 -17.06
C ALA A 329 -0.58 -32.80 -16.20
N HIS A 330 -0.13 -33.64 -15.30
CA HIS A 330 -0.96 -34.54 -14.50
C HIS A 330 -0.51 -34.54 -13.03
N GLY A 331 -1.45 -34.73 -12.09
CA GLY A 331 -1.09 -34.95 -10.71
C GLY A 331 -2.29 -35.11 -9.77
N CYS A 332 -1.99 -35.55 -8.55
CA CYS A 332 -2.96 -35.66 -7.46
C CYS A 332 -2.44 -34.94 -6.20
N VAL A 333 -3.32 -34.24 -5.49
CA VAL A 333 -3.02 -33.47 -4.29
C VAL A 333 -4.11 -33.62 -3.24
N TYR A 334 -3.78 -33.35 -1.98
CA TYR A 334 -4.74 -33.17 -0.89
C TYR A 334 -5.20 -31.71 -0.86
N ASP A 335 -6.31 -31.38 -1.49
CA ASP A 335 -6.78 -30.01 -1.74
C ASP A 335 -7.57 -29.37 -0.59
N GLN A 336 -7.61 -30.02 0.59
CA GLN A 336 -8.37 -29.53 1.75
C GLN A 336 -7.62 -28.43 2.51
N VAL A 337 -6.30 -28.39 2.41
CA VAL A 337 -5.49 -27.36 3.04
C VAL A 337 -5.42 -26.12 2.14
N ILE A 338 -5.47 -24.93 2.76
CA ILE A 338 -5.22 -23.68 2.06
C ILE A 338 -3.72 -23.42 2.16
N GLU A 339 -3.04 -23.47 1.03
CA GLU A 339 -1.61 -23.25 0.94
C GLU A 339 -1.21 -21.81 1.28
N THR A 340 0.05 -21.62 1.65
CA THR A 340 0.60 -20.29 1.92
C THR A 340 1.74 -19.99 0.96
N PHE A 341 1.59 -18.92 0.18
CA PHE A 341 2.71 -18.35 -0.58
C PHE A 341 3.61 -17.58 0.36
N THR A 342 4.76 -18.15 0.68
CA THR A 342 5.79 -17.49 1.51
C THR A 342 6.79 -16.79 0.59
N LEU A 343 6.74 -15.46 0.55
CA LEU A 343 7.74 -14.66 -0.15
C LEU A 343 8.90 -14.38 0.81
N VAL A 344 10.06 -14.96 0.53
CA VAL A 344 11.31 -14.65 1.24
C VAL A 344 11.82 -13.30 0.76
N VAL A 345 11.96 -12.37 1.70
CA VAL A 345 12.31 -10.97 1.41
C VAL A 345 13.82 -10.82 1.35
N ASP A 346 14.34 -10.68 0.16
CA ASP A 346 15.75 -10.38 -0.12
C ASP A 346 15.87 -9.14 -1.01
N THR A 347 17.09 -8.78 -1.39
CA THR A 347 17.39 -7.60 -2.22
C THR A 347 16.71 -7.62 -3.60
N ASP A 348 16.31 -8.79 -4.10
CA ASP A 348 15.72 -8.95 -5.43
C ASP A 348 14.21 -8.69 -5.47
N VAL A 349 13.54 -8.67 -4.31
CA VAL A 349 12.09 -8.50 -4.20
C VAL A 349 11.68 -7.46 -3.15
N GLN A 350 12.63 -6.73 -2.58
CA GLN A 350 12.41 -5.85 -1.44
C GLN A 350 11.22 -4.89 -1.67
N ASP A 351 11.19 -4.16 -2.79
CA ASP A 351 10.14 -3.16 -3.03
C ASP A 351 8.74 -3.79 -3.16
N SER A 352 8.66 -4.97 -3.78
CA SER A 352 7.39 -5.72 -3.90
C SER A 352 6.94 -6.26 -2.55
N ALA A 353 7.88 -6.77 -1.75
CA ALA A 353 7.58 -7.22 -0.39
C ALA A 353 7.08 -6.07 0.49
N ASP A 354 7.68 -4.88 0.36
CA ASP A 354 7.25 -3.67 1.07
C ASP A 354 5.84 -3.24 0.70
N LEU A 355 5.50 -3.31 -0.60
CA LEU A 355 4.14 -3.07 -1.08
C LEU A 355 3.14 -4.08 -0.50
N ILE A 356 3.47 -5.39 -0.57
CA ILE A 356 2.62 -6.46 -0.04
C ILE A 356 2.44 -6.28 1.47
N TRP A 357 3.51 -6.00 2.20
CA TRP A 357 3.44 -5.76 3.63
C TRP A 357 2.52 -4.57 3.97
N SER A 358 2.70 -3.46 3.26
CA SER A 358 1.89 -2.25 3.44
C SER A 358 0.42 -2.52 3.14
N ALA A 359 0.14 -3.27 2.07
CA ALA A 359 -1.21 -3.66 1.70
C ALA A 359 -1.91 -4.51 2.78
N LEU A 360 -1.17 -5.41 3.43
CA LEU A 360 -1.71 -6.32 4.44
C LEU A 360 -1.78 -5.72 5.86
N ASN A 361 -0.92 -4.76 6.20
CA ASN A 361 -0.77 -4.25 7.57
C ASN A 361 -1.19 -2.79 7.74
N THR A 362 -1.07 -1.98 6.69
CA THR A 362 -1.44 -0.55 6.69
C THR A 362 -2.18 -0.18 5.41
N PRO A 363 -3.27 -0.88 5.06
CA PRO A 363 -3.96 -0.72 3.77
C PRO A 363 -4.40 0.72 3.50
N ASP A 364 -4.85 1.45 4.51
CA ASP A 364 -5.32 2.84 4.38
C ASP A 364 -4.21 3.81 3.96
N LYS A 365 -2.93 3.43 4.13
CA LYS A 365 -1.77 4.20 3.67
C LYS A 365 -1.34 3.85 2.24
N THR A 366 -2.05 2.98 1.54
CA THR A 366 -1.72 2.54 0.19
C THR A 366 -2.63 3.19 -0.87
N PHE A 367 -2.16 3.25 -2.11
CA PHE A 367 -2.94 3.75 -3.24
C PHE A 367 -3.66 2.60 -3.99
N PRO A 368 -4.89 2.83 -4.50
CA PRO A 368 -5.70 4.04 -4.41
C PRO A 368 -6.12 4.35 -2.97
N VAL A 369 -6.23 5.62 -2.63
CA VAL A 369 -6.78 6.03 -1.33
C VAL A 369 -8.27 5.67 -1.29
N SER A 370 -8.74 5.14 -0.17
CA SER A 370 -10.15 4.78 0.05
C SER A 370 -10.81 5.76 1.02
N GLU A 371 -12.06 6.10 0.77
CA GLU A 371 -12.89 6.92 1.68
C GLU A 371 -13.57 6.08 2.76
N SER A 372 -13.52 4.77 2.65
CA SER A 372 -14.00 3.80 3.65
C SER A 372 -12.85 2.94 4.13
N ASN A 373 -13.06 2.24 5.24
CA ASN A 373 -12.08 1.28 5.77
C ASN A 373 -11.58 0.34 4.66
N LYS A 374 -10.33 0.47 4.31
CA LYS A 374 -9.69 -0.32 3.27
C LYS A 374 -9.29 -1.68 3.83
N TYR A 375 -9.79 -2.75 3.22
CA TYR A 375 -9.44 -4.11 3.57
C TYR A 375 -8.85 -4.84 2.37
N ILE A 376 -7.65 -5.37 2.50
CA ILE A 376 -6.97 -6.12 1.43
C ILE A 376 -6.75 -7.57 1.90
N PRO A 377 -7.30 -8.58 1.17
CA PRO A 377 -7.26 -9.98 1.59
C PRO A 377 -5.89 -10.63 1.36
N GLY A 378 -5.69 -11.80 1.95
CA GLY A 378 -4.53 -12.67 1.73
C GLY A 378 -3.71 -12.98 2.98
N THR A 379 -3.93 -12.28 4.11
CA THR A 379 -3.21 -12.56 5.36
C THR A 379 -3.53 -13.96 5.90
N VAL A 380 -2.52 -14.71 6.31
CA VAL A 380 -2.67 -16.01 6.97
C VAL A 380 -3.60 -15.90 8.17
N GLY A 381 -4.58 -16.80 8.25
CA GLY A 381 -5.54 -16.85 9.36
C GLY A 381 -6.68 -15.80 9.32
N SER A 382 -6.70 -14.91 8.31
CA SER A 382 -7.76 -13.89 8.19
C SER A 382 -9.13 -14.45 7.77
N GLY A 383 -9.21 -15.69 7.30
CA GLY A 383 -10.40 -16.26 6.68
C GLY A 383 -10.66 -15.77 5.24
N SER A 384 -9.80 -14.92 4.69
CA SER A 384 -9.94 -14.31 3.37
C SER A 384 -8.73 -14.61 2.47
N PRO A 385 -8.57 -15.86 2.00
CA PRO A 385 -7.49 -16.26 1.11
C PRO A 385 -7.68 -15.70 -0.30
N LEU A 386 -6.59 -15.67 -1.07
CA LEU A 386 -6.59 -15.34 -2.48
C LEU A 386 -6.97 -16.56 -3.32
N VAL A 387 -7.52 -16.31 -4.51
CA VAL A 387 -7.97 -17.31 -5.47
C VAL A 387 -7.32 -17.06 -6.81
N ARG A 388 -6.63 -18.06 -7.37
CA ARG A 388 -5.98 -17.94 -8.68
C ARG A 388 -7.00 -17.69 -9.79
N LEU A 389 -6.70 -16.75 -10.69
CA LEU A 389 -7.54 -16.32 -11.80
C LEU A 389 -7.05 -16.93 -13.12
N PRO A 390 -7.94 -17.32 -14.05
CA PRO A 390 -7.54 -17.74 -15.39
C PRO A 390 -6.68 -16.69 -16.10
N SER A 391 -5.67 -17.16 -16.85
CA SER A 391 -4.72 -16.28 -17.54
C SER A 391 -5.38 -15.28 -18.50
N SER A 392 -6.52 -15.65 -19.10
CA SER A 392 -7.30 -14.77 -19.97
C SER A 392 -7.92 -13.56 -19.28
N GLN A 393 -8.02 -13.58 -17.95
CA GLN A 393 -8.64 -12.50 -17.16
C GLN A 393 -7.62 -11.67 -16.40
N LYS A 394 -6.38 -12.10 -16.26
CA LYS A 394 -5.36 -11.36 -15.47
C LYS A 394 -5.03 -10.00 -16.07
N GLU A 395 -5.12 -9.86 -17.40
CA GLU A 395 -4.81 -8.61 -18.10
C GLU A 395 -5.73 -7.45 -17.68
N GLN A 396 -6.97 -7.74 -17.29
CA GLN A 396 -7.89 -6.73 -16.80
C GLN A 396 -7.41 -6.12 -15.48
N ASN A 397 -6.84 -6.93 -14.58
CA ASN A 397 -6.24 -6.46 -13.32
C ASN A 397 -5.02 -5.60 -13.61
N HIS A 398 -4.12 -6.09 -14.45
CA HIS A 398 -2.91 -5.35 -14.84
C HIS A 398 -3.25 -3.99 -15.46
N THR A 399 -4.15 -3.95 -16.45
CA THR A 399 -4.58 -2.71 -17.09
C THR A 399 -5.17 -1.73 -16.07
N HIS A 400 -5.98 -2.23 -15.15
CA HIS A 400 -6.59 -1.40 -14.10
C HIS A 400 -5.55 -0.85 -13.11
N ALA A 401 -4.59 -1.68 -12.69
CA ALA A 401 -3.47 -1.27 -11.83
C ALA A 401 -2.61 -0.21 -12.52
N VAL A 402 -2.23 -0.41 -13.78
CA VAL A 402 -1.48 0.57 -14.59
C VAL A 402 -2.23 1.89 -14.70
N ASN A 403 -3.53 1.87 -14.98
CA ASN A 403 -4.34 3.08 -15.03
C ASN A 403 -4.38 3.81 -13.69
N THR A 404 -4.39 3.05 -12.59
CA THR A 404 -4.29 3.62 -11.24
C THR A 404 -2.93 4.24 -10.99
N CYS A 405 -1.83 3.58 -11.37
CA CYS A 405 -0.50 4.17 -11.30
C CYS A 405 -0.41 5.48 -12.10
N LYS A 406 -0.90 5.48 -13.34
CA LYS A 406 -0.96 6.70 -14.16
C LYS A 406 -1.75 7.83 -13.51
N LYS A 407 -2.86 7.47 -12.88
CA LYS A 407 -3.76 8.40 -12.20
C LYS A 407 -3.09 9.12 -11.02
N TYR A 408 -2.26 8.40 -10.24
CA TYR A 408 -1.62 8.93 -9.04
C TYR A 408 -0.20 9.47 -9.27
N TRP A 409 0.55 8.92 -10.23
CA TRP A 409 1.94 9.27 -10.52
C TRP A 409 2.16 9.88 -11.92
N GLY A 410 1.08 10.08 -12.69
CA GLY A 410 1.14 10.61 -14.05
C GLY A 410 1.58 9.58 -15.10
N GLU A 411 1.46 9.95 -16.37
CA GLU A 411 1.86 9.08 -17.50
C GLU A 411 3.35 8.68 -17.49
N GLY A 412 4.20 9.52 -16.89
CA GLY A 412 5.64 9.28 -16.76
C GLY A 412 6.06 8.39 -15.58
N TYR A 413 5.12 7.73 -14.87
CA TYR A 413 5.39 6.97 -13.64
C TYR A 413 6.51 5.92 -13.76
N THR A 414 6.76 5.42 -14.96
CA THR A 414 7.82 4.42 -15.22
C THR A 414 9.25 4.99 -15.13
N LYS A 415 9.41 6.33 -15.04
CA LYS A 415 10.69 7.04 -14.96
C LYS A 415 11.75 6.49 -15.95
N GLY A 416 11.36 6.39 -17.23
CA GLY A 416 12.26 5.88 -18.28
C GLY A 416 12.37 4.35 -18.30
N GLN A 417 11.32 3.63 -17.92
CA GLN A 417 11.23 2.16 -17.87
C GLN A 417 12.06 1.50 -16.75
N THR A 418 12.47 2.27 -15.75
CA THR A 418 13.15 1.74 -14.55
C THR A 418 12.15 1.22 -13.52
N LEU A 419 10.96 1.82 -13.49
CA LEU A 419 9.87 1.40 -12.61
C LEU A 419 8.77 0.69 -13.39
N ASP A 420 8.02 -0.14 -12.69
CA ASP A 420 6.81 -0.80 -13.17
C ASP A 420 5.70 -0.62 -12.13
N CYS A 421 4.44 -0.67 -12.55
CA CYS A 421 3.32 -0.61 -11.63
C CYS A 421 3.12 -2.00 -11.03
N ASP A 422 3.44 -2.16 -9.76
CA ASP A 422 3.16 -3.39 -9.01
C ASP A 422 1.83 -3.27 -8.27
N GLU A 423 1.17 -4.40 -8.06
CA GLU A 423 -0.13 -4.46 -7.42
C GLU A 423 -0.28 -5.63 -6.46
N TYR A 424 -1.04 -5.39 -5.38
CA TYR A 424 -1.48 -6.42 -4.47
C TYR A 424 -2.96 -6.21 -4.09
N PRO A 425 -3.87 -7.23 -4.12
CA PRO A 425 -3.60 -8.62 -4.51
C PRO A 425 -3.13 -8.76 -5.97
N PHE A 426 -2.40 -9.82 -6.24
CA PHE A 426 -1.72 -10.04 -7.51
C PHE A 426 -2.68 -10.03 -8.71
N GLN A 427 -2.24 -9.54 -9.86
CA GLN A 427 -3.02 -9.57 -11.11
C GLN A 427 -3.61 -10.94 -11.44
N SER A 428 -2.93 -12.00 -11.02
CA SER A 428 -3.32 -13.39 -11.24
C SER A 428 -4.37 -13.91 -10.26
N THR A 429 -5.00 -13.02 -9.44
CA THR A 429 -6.00 -13.42 -8.45
C THR A 429 -7.36 -12.76 -8.70
N ARG A 430 -8.44 -13.44 -8.25
CA ARG A 430 -9.81 -12.88 -8.33
C ARG A 430 -10.00 -11.63 -7.50
N GLN A 431 -9.18 -11.45 -6.48
CA GLN A 431 -9.15 -10.27 -5.61
C GLN A 431 -8.29 -9.12 -6.19
N GLY A 432 -7.72 -9.29 -7.38
CA GLY A 432 -6.91 -8.27 -8.04
C GLY A 432 -7.67 -6.98 -8.36
N ALA A 433 -6.96 -5.98 -8.81
CA ALA A 433 -7.38 -4.58 -8.90
C ALA A 433 -8.72 -4.33 -9.63
N LYS A 434 -9.05 -5.15 -10.64
CA LYS A 434 -10.32 -5.05 -11.40
C LYS A 434 -11.33 -6.10 -10.97
N THR A 435 -10.89 -7.33 -10.79
CA THR A 435 -11.78 -8.47 -10.56
C THR A 435 -12.23 -8.61 -9.11
N GLY A 436 -11.54 -7.96 -8.18
CA GLY A 436 -11.86 -7.94 -6.75
C GLY A 436 -13.10 -7.11 -6.38
N GLY A 437 -13.73 -6.49 -7.34
CA GLY A 437 -14.94 -5.67 -7.19
C GLY A 437 -14.75 -4.29 -7.83
N SER A 438 -15.52 -3.97 -8.86
CA SER A 438 -15.51 -2.66 -9.47
C SER A 438 -16.02 -1.62 -8.48
N GLY A 439 -15.22 -0.59 -8.22
CA GLY A 439 -15.56 0.51 -7.32
C GLY A 439 -15.05 0.36 -5.89
N THR A 440 -14.38 -0.75 -5.55
CA THR A 440 -13.71 -0.91 -4.27
C THR A 440 -12.22 -0.58 -4.42
N SER A 441 -11.69 0.24 -3.51
CA SER A 441 -10.25 0.52 -3.43
C SER A 441 -9.50 -0.56 -2.62
N HIS A 442 -10.02 -1.80 -2.58
CA HIS A 442 -9.49 -2.91 -1.78
C HIS A 442 -8.27 -3.60 -2.42
N TYR A 443 -7.39 -2.82 -2.98
CA TYR A 443 -6.10 -3.25 -3.53
C TYR A 443 -5.06 -2.15 -3.34
N ALA A 444 -3.80 -2.47 -3.51
CA ALA A 444 -2.71 -1.51 -3.44
C ALA A 444 -1.92 -1.51 -4.75
N VAL A 445 -1.46 -0.33 -5.18
CA VAL A 445 -0.52 -0.19 -6.29
C VAL A 445 0.59 0.78 -5.93
N LYS A 446 1.78 0.56 -6.48
CA LYS A 446 2.91 1.49 -6.38
C LYS A 446 3.85 1.31 -7.58
N PRO A 447 4.33 2.38 -8.24
CA PRO A 447 5.48 2.28 -9.12
C PRO A 447 6.71 1.90 -8.29
N LEU A 448 7.34 0.79 -8.62
CA LEU A 448 8.52 0.29 -7.92
C LEU A 448 9.50 -0.35 -8.90
N ASN A 449 10.66 -0.77 -8.41
CA ASN A 449 11.71 -1.33 -9.23
C ASN A 449 11.19 -2.48 -10.10
N LYS A 450 11.31 -2.31 -11.41
CA LYS A 450 10.79 -3.27 -12.39
C LYS A 450 11.34 -4.69 -12.20
N LYS A 451 12.61 -4.82 -11.80
CA LYS A 451 13.22 -6.14 -11.58
C LYS A 451 12.63 -6.82 -10.35
N HIS A 452 12.37 -6.06 -9.27
CA HIS A 452 11.75 -6.59 -8.05
C HIS A 452 10.34 -7.09 -8.33
N ASN A 453 9.52 -6.32 -9.08
CA ASN A 453 8.19 -6.75 -9.50
C ASN A 453 8.23 -8.06 -10.31
N GLN A 454 9.07 -8.12 -11.34
CA GLN A 454 9.21 -9.29 -12.18
C GLN A 454 9.68 -10.53 -11.39
N LYS A 455 10.60 -10.34 -10.45
CA LYS A 455 11.13 -11.42 -9.63
C LYS A 455 10.09 -11.96 -8.64
N ALA A 456 9.35 -11.08 -7.98
CA ALA A 456 8.25 -11.47 -7.10
C ALA A 456 7.16 -12.25 -7.86
N GLY A 457 6.79 -11.78 -9.06
CA GLY A 457 5.87 -12.48 -9.95
C GLY A 457 6.36 -13.87 -10.38
N SER A 458 7.66 -14.01 -10.66
CA SER A 458 8.27 -15.31 -10.98
C SER A 458 8.19 -16.28 -9.80
N ARG A 459 8.46 -15.81 -8.55
CA ARG A 459 8.33 -16.62 -7.34
C ARG A 459 6.87 -17.07 -7.11
N LEU A 460 5.90 -16.21 -7.36
CA LEU A 460 4.49 -16.56 -7.27
C LEU A 460 4.10 -17.63 -8.30
N GLU A 461 4.59 -17.51 -9.52
CA GLU A 461 4.33 -18.53 -10.57
C GLU A 461 4.97 -19.87 -10.21
N SER A 462 6.18 -19.87 -9.64
CA SER A 462 6.83 -21.07 -9.12
C SER A 462 6.02 -21.71 -8.00
N PHE A 463 5.46 -20.94 -7.08
CA PHE A 463 4.54 -21.43 -6.06
C PHE A 463 3.30 -22.08 -6.65
N TYR A 464 2.67 -21.46 -7.65
CA TYR A 464 1.50 -22.05 -8.32
C TYR A 464 1.82 -23.43 -8.92
N LYS A 465 2.99 -23.58 -9.54
CA LYS A 465 3.45 -24.84 -10.11
C LYS A 465 3.80 -25.86 -9.04
N ALA A 466 4.55 -25.42 -8.03
CA ALA A 466 5.00 -26.28 -6.95
C ALA A 466 3.83 -26.87 -6.17
N GLN A 467 2.88 -26.05 -5.74
CA GLN A 467 1.72 -26.49 -4.94
C GLN A 467 0.49 -26.86 -5.78
N ARG A 468 0.64 -26.91 -7.09
CA ARG A 468 -0.44 -27.27 -8.01
C ARG A 468 -1.72 -26.47 -7.78
N ILE A 469 -1.57 -25.12 -7.64
CA ILE A 469 -2.68 -24.18 -7.45
C ILE A 469 -3.37 -23.98 -8.80
N LEU A 470 -4.57 -24.52 -8.96
CA LEU A 470 -5.34 -24.43 -10.21
C LEU A 470 -6.15 -23.12 -10.28
N TYR A 471 -6.66 -22.82 -11.47
CA TYR A 471 -7.70 -21.81 -11.65
C TYR A 471 -8.96 -22.27 -10.94
N ALA A 472 -9.38 -21.55 -9.91
CA ALA A 472 -10.51 -21.99 -9.13
C ALA A 472 -11.84 -21.66 -9.82
N ASP A 473 -12.43 -22.66 -10.44
CA ASP A 473 -13.85 -22.69 -10.77
C ASP A 473 -14.64 -23.28 -9.59
N ASN A 474 -14.82 -22.48 -8.55
CA ASN A 474 -15.60 -22.79 -7.34
C ASN A 474 -15.00 -23.82 -6.37
N ARG A 475 -13.68 -24.05 -6.35
CA ARG A 475 -13.06 -25.02 -5.45
C ARG A 475 -11.83 -24.49 -4.71
N ASN A 476 -11.22 -25.31 -3.90
CA ASN A 476 -10.38 -24.99 -2.77
C ASN A 476 -8.96 -24.50 -3.06
N ASP A 477 -8.55 -24.33 -4.31
CA ASP A 477 -7.21 -23.84 -4.67
C ASP A 477 -7.04 -22.35 -4.32
N ARG A 478 -7.12 -22.10 -3.03
CA ARG A 478 -6.94 -20.82 -2.40
C ARG A 478 -5.58 -20.80 -1.73
N PHE A 479 -5.04 -19.60 -1.52
CA PHE A 479 -3.79 -19.47 -0.81
C PHE A 479 -3.75 -18.20 0.01
N TYR A 480 -2.97 -18.25 1.07
CA TYR A 480 -2.58 -17.09 1.85
C TYR A 480 -1.23 -16.56 1.40
N VAL A 481 -0.86 -15.37 1.86
CA VAL A 481 0.43 -14.73 1.59
C VAL A 481 1.11 -14.43 2.92
N GLU A 482 2.39 -14.81 3.01
CA GLU A 482 3.24 -14.50 4.13
C GLU A 482 4.59 -13.98 3.64
N LEU A 483 5.16 -13.04 4.41
CA LEU A 483 6.47 -12.46 4.13
C LEU A 483 7.44 -12.88 5.22
N ARG A 484 8.60 -13.44 4.83
CA ARG A 484 9.65 -13.89 5.75
C ARG A 484 11.02 -13.38 5.36
N ASN A 485 11.85 -13.12 6.35
CA ASN A 485 13.26 -12.86 6.14
C ASN A 485 14.00 -14.17 5.74
N PRO A 486 15.20 -14.07 5.15
CA PRO A 486 16.00 -15.27 4.80
C PRO A 486 16.33 -16.20 5.96
N ASP A 487 16.31 -15.69 7.18
CA ASP A 487 16.52 -16.49 8.41
C ASP A 487 15.24 -17.21 8.88
N GLY A 488 14.13 -17.07 8.14
CA GLY A 488 12.83 -17.65 8.45
C GLY A 488 11.98 -16.84 9.42
N SER A 489 12.49 -15.74 10.01
CA SER A 489 11.70 -14.86 10.86
C SER A 489 10.64 -14.13 10.05
N LYS A 490 9.53 -13.75 10.70
CA LYS A 490 8.47 -12.98 10.04
C LYS A 490 8.99 -11.60 9.63
N TYR A 491 8.76 -11.22 8.37
CA TYR A 491 9.08 -9.88 7.88
C TYR A 491 8.18 -8.83 8.55
N GLN A 492 8.79 -7.82 9.14
CA GLN A 492 8.10 -6.78 9.92
C GLN A 492 7.76 -5.52 9.11
N GLY A 493 7.95 -5.59 7.80
CA GLY A 493 7.76 -4.48 6.89
C GLY A 493 9.07 -3.81 6.53
N PRO A 494 8.99 -2.83 5.60
CA PRO A 494 10.12 -1.97 5.37
C PRO A 494 10.57 -1.50 6.74
N ALA A 495 11.84 -1.72 7.03
CA ALA A 495 12.40 -1.14 8.26
C ALA A 495 11.85 0.28 8.28
N PRO A 496 11.11 0.72 9.30
CA PRO A 496 10.74 2.11 9.41
C PRO A 496 12.05 2.81 9.17
N GLY A 497 12.12 3.57 8.03
CA GLY A 497 13.39 4.15 7.57
C GLY A 497 14.03 4.69 8.82
N PRO A 498 15.27 4.34 9.17
CA PRO A 498 15.68 4.11 10.54
C PRO A 498 14.96 5.06 11.48
N SER A 499 13.99 4.52 12.23
CA SER A 499 13.18 5.27 13.18
C SER A 499 14.12 5.65 14.32
N GLY A 500 14.83 6.69 14.10
CA GLY A 500 15.86 7.16 14.94
C GLY A 500 16.31 8.53 14.44
N ALA A 501 16.97 9.26 15.26
CA ALA A 501 17.63 10.48 14.88
C ALA A 501 18.49 10.20 13.64
N ALA A 502 18.15 10.82 12.50
CA ALA A 502 18.98 10.76 11.31
C ALA A 502 20.29 11.52 11.54
N ALA A 503 20.21 12.58 12.35
CA ALA A 503 21.35 13.36 12.83
C ALA A 503 20.90 14.23 14.01
N ASN A 504 21.84 14.56 14.89
CA ASN A 504 21.65 15.64 15.84
C ASN A 504 21.58 16.97 15.09
N VAL A 505 20.89 17.93 15.64
CA VAL A 505 20.84 19.29 15.10
C VAL A 505 22.07 20.05 15.55
N GLU A 506 22.86 20.50 14.58
CA GLU A 506 23.98 21.40 14.82
C GLU A 506 23.52 22.82 14.50
N TYR A 507 23.55 23.72 15.51
CA TYR A 507 23.20 25.12 15.35
C TYR A 507 24.40 25.92 14.90
N ARG A 508 24.21 26.80 13.92
CA ARG A 508 25.21 27.78 13.51
C ARG A 508 25.26 28.92 14.48
N GLN A 509 26.44 29.50 14.67
CA GLN A 509 26.54 30.80 15.28
C GLN A 509 26.11 31.87 14.27
N CYS A 510 25.24 32.78 14.67
CA CYS A 510 24.88 33.90 13.83
C CYS A 510 26.15 34.71 13.49
N PRO A 511 26.50 34.87 12.23
CA PRO A 511 27.61 35.73 11.84
C PRO A 511 27.33 37.21 12.18
N ASN A 512 26.06 37.61 12.23
CA ASN A 512 25.57 38.90 12.64
C ASN A 512 24.43 38.73 13.66
N SER A 513 24.47 39.53 14.73
CA SER A 513 23.43 39.52 15.76
C SER A 513 22.34 40.57 15.52
N ASP A 514 22.46 41.38 14.47
CA ASP A 514 21.50 42.46 14.19
C ASP A 514 20.13 41.91 13.85
N LEU A 515 19.09 42.47 14.41
CA LEU A 515 17.71 42.13 14.03
C LEU A 515 17.31 42.83 12.74
N PRO A 516 16.43 42.24 11.95
CA PRO A 516 15.88 42.88 10.75
C PRO A 516 14.93 44.04 11.16
N GLU A 517 15.13 45.21 10.59
CA GLU A 517 14.23 46.36 10.73
C GLU A 517 13.64 46.71 9.36
N VAL A 518 12.31 46.86 9.33
CA VAL A 518 11.58 47.25 8.12
C VAL A 518 11.49 48.75 7.99
N LYS A 519 11.94 49.27 6.84
CA LYS A 519 11.88 50.70 6.50
C LYS A 519 11.30 50.96 5.14
N GLU A 520 10.84 52.20 4.92
CA GLU A 520 10.39 52.69 3.62
C GLU A 520 9.35 51.80 2.97
N ILE A 521 8.32 51.39 3.74
CA ILE A 521 7.28 50.50 3.22
C ILE A 521 6.29 51.27 2.36
N GLN A 522 5.99 50.72 1.19
CA GLN A 522 5.03 51.35 0.25
C GLN A 522 4.41 50.33 -0.65
N ALA A 523 3.22 50.60 -1.19
CA ALA A 523 2.61 49.82 -2.24
C ALA A 523 3.55 49.74 -3.48
N ASN A 524 3.73 48.59 -4.05
CA ASN A 524 4.53 48.38 -5.28
C ASN A 524 3.61 48.22 -6.49
N ALA A 525 3.23 49.36 -7.07
CA ALA A 525 2.28 49.37 -8.18
C ALA A 525 2.81 48.74 -9.50
N ALA A 526 4.11 48.56 -9.67
CA ALA A 526 4.64 48.10 -10.95
C ALA A 526 4.23 46.68 -11.34
N PRO A 527 4.31 45.65 -10.46
CA PRO A 527 3.79 44.32 -10.78
C PRO A 527 2.26 44.32 -10.94
N GLU A 528 1.55 45.07 -10.14
CA GLU A 528 0.08 45.19 -10.24
C GLU A 528 -0.36 45.78 -11.56
N GLN A 529 0.32 46.83 -12.03
CA GLN A 529 0.03 47.44 -13.34
C GLN A 529 0.28 46.48 -14.49
N LEU A 530 1.36 45.72 -14.41
CA LEU A 530 1.69 44.70 -15.42
C LEU A 530 0.58 43.62 -15.48
N PHE A 531 0.17 43.10 -14.34
CA PHE A 531 -0.87 42.07 -14.24
C PHE A 531 -2.23 42.61 -14.68
N ASN A 532 -2.60 43.82 -14.27
CA ASN A 532 -3.84 44.46 -14.64
C ASN A 532 -3.87 44.75 -16.15
N SER A 533 -2.76 45.18 -16.73
CA SER A 533 -2.67 45.44 -18.18
C SER A 533 -2.85 44.16 -18.97
N TYR A 534 -2.25 43.07 -18.51
CA TYR A 534 -2.41 41.74 -19.15
C TYR A 534 -3.84 41.24 -19.04
N ALA A 535 -4.44 41.27 -17.85
CA ALA A 535 -5.82 40.83 -17.61
C ALA A 535 -6.85 41.55 -18.51
N ARG A 536 -6.69 42.88 -18.72
CA ARG A 536 -7.55 43.66 -19.61
C ARG A 536 -7.35 43.38 -21.09
N SER A 537 -6.18 42.89 -21.48
CA SER A 537 -5.80 42.69 -22.88
C SER A 537 -5.97 41.23 -23.36
N THR A 538 -6.25 40.30 -22.47
CA THR A 538 -6.30 38.87 -22.82
C THR A 538 -7.70 38.29 -22.70
N PRO A 539 -8.27 37.75 -23.79
CA PRO A 539 -9.62 37.22 -23.79
C PRO A 539 -9.73 35.83 -23.09
N ASP A 540 -8.63 35.08 -22.98
CA ASP A 540 -8.60 33.71 -22.46
C ASP A 540 -7.51 33.49 -21.39
N GLY A 541 -6.80 34.54 -21.00
CA GLY A 541 -5.69 34.46 -20.04
C GLY A 541 -6.12 34.69 -18.61
N TRP A 542 -5.13 34.73 -17.73
CA TRP A 542 -5.27 35.02 -16.32
C TRP A 542 -5.87 36.38 -16.06
N THR A 543 -6.90 36.46 -15.21
CA THR A 543 -7.57 37.70 -14.79
C THR A 543 -7.75 37.82 -13.29
N GLY A 544 -7.18 36.92 -12.53
CA GLY A 544 -7.18 36.90 -11.08
C GLY A 544 -6.81 35.54 -10.57
N GLY A 545 -6.13 35.44 -9.45
CA GLY A 545 -5.74 34.22 -8.81
C GLY A 545 -5.06 34.47 -7.47
N ASP A 546 -4.99 33.44 -6.66
CA ASP A 546 -4.34 33.46 -5.37
C ASP A 546 -3.02 32.68 -5.34
N SER A 547 -2.40 32.57 -4.17
CA SER A 547 -1.03 32.09 -3.94
C SER A 547 0.03 33.11 -4.36
N THR A 548 0.36 33.24 -5.62
CA THR A 548 1.29 34.23 -6.20
C THR A 548 2.77 33.95 -5.92
N TYR A 549 3.21 32.69 -5.76
CA TYR A 549 4.66 32.37 -5.68
C TYR A 549 5.41 32.77 -6.93
N SER A 550 6.70 33.08 -6.80
CA SER A 550 7.51 33.43 -7.95
C SER A 550 8.94 32.92 -7.90
N PHE A 551 9.49 32.56 -9.05
CA PHE A 551 10.91 32.25 -9.23
C PHE A 551 11.37 32.47 -10.67
N ASP A 552 12.68 32.66 -10.84
CA ASP A 552 13.27 32.84 -12.16
C ASP A 552 13.63 31.49 -12.80
N LEU A 553 13.27 31.34 -14.06
CA LEU A 553 13.66 30.19 -14.87
C LEU A 553 15.09 30.37 -15.38
N PRO A 554 15.84 29.28 -15.65
CA PRO A 554 17.22 29.36 -16.13
C PRO A 554 17.38 30.09 -17.46
N ASP A 555 16.34 30.23 -18.24
CA ASP A 555 16.35 30.97 -19.53
C ASP A 555 16.04 32.47 -19.39
N GLY A 556 15.94 32.98 -18.17
CA GLY A 556 15.71 34.38 -17.86
C GLY A 556 14.25 34.81 -17.82
N ARG A 557 13.31 33.91 -18.08
CA ARG A 557 11.88 34.16 -17.84
C ARG A 557 11.59 34.07 -16.33
N ARG A 558 10.56 34.77 -15.88
CA ARG A 558 10.02 34.67 -14.52
C ARG A 558 8.69 33.94 -14.52
N LEU A 559 8.50 33.08 -13.58
CA LEU A 559 7.26 32.34 -13.39
C LEU A 559 6.56 32.83 -12.13
N PHE A 560 5.25 33.08 -12.23
CA PHE A 560 4.37 33.26 -11.09
C PHE A 560 3.40 32.09 -11.05
N LEU A 561 3.22 31.51 -9.87
CA LEU A 561 2.34 30.37 -9.61
C LEU A 561 1.06 30.85 -8.95
N PHE A 562 -0.04 30.38 -9.44
CA PHE A 562 -1.36 30.66 -8.85
C PHE A 562 -2.11 29.37 -8.59
N SER A 563 -2.75 29.27 -7.43
CA SER A 563 -3.74 28.25 -7.14
C SER A 563 -5.05 28.58 -7.84
N ASP A 564 -6.13 28.82 -7.14
CA ASP A 564 -7.41 29.13 -7.78
C ASP A 564 -7.29 30.33 -8.71
N THR A 565 -7.73 30.18 -9.95
CA THR A 565 -7.47 31.15 -11.01
C THR A 565 -8.69 31.36 -11.89
N PHE A 566 -9.08 32.63 -12.05
CA PHE A 566 -10.02 33.06 -13.10
C PHE A 566 -9.30 33.29 -14.42
N LEU A 567 -9.92 32.77 -15.48
CA LEU A 567 -9.49 32.94 -16.86
C LEU A 567 -10.61 33.56 -17.67
N GLY A 568 -10.25 34.47 -18.56
CA GLY A 568 -11.22 35.07 -19.48
C GLY A 568 -11.18 36.58 -19.41
N PRO A 569 -12.07 37.27 -20.17
CA PRO A 569 -12.00 38.71 -20.26
C PRO A 569 -12.44 39.40 -18.97
N GLU A 570 -11.89 40.58 -18.73
CA GLU A 570 -12.45 41.57 -17.83
C GLU A 570 -13.32 42.55 -18.63
N ASN A 571 -14.47 42.94 -18.12
CA ASN A 571 -15.28 43.95 -18.72
C ASN A 571 -14.65 45.35 -18.52
N SER A 572 -14.95 46.28 -19.43
CA SER A 572 -14.38 47.63 -19.36
C SER A 572 -14.84 48.44 -18.13
N ASP A 573 -15.91 48.02 -17.50
CA ASP A 573 -16.44 48.59 -16.27
C ASP A 573 -15.81 48.00 -14.99
N GLY A 574 -14.86 47.07 -15.12
CA GLY A 574 -14.22 46.43 -14.00
C GLY A 574 -14.97 45.24 -13.41
N THR A 575 -16.01 44.76 -14.10
CA THR A 575 -16.75 43.56 -13.71
C THR A 575 -16.20 42.30 -14.41
N ARG A 576 -16.56 41.12 -13.90
CA ARG A 576 -16.21 39.83 -14.50
C ARG A 576 -17.43 39.12 -15.09
N PRO A 577 -17.38 38.64 -16.32
CA PRO A 577 -18.47 37.82 -16.85
C PRO A 577 -18.62 36.50 -16.08
N THR A 578 -19.85 36.08 -15.83
CA THR A 578 -20.14 34.78 -15.19
C THR A 578 -19.81 33.59 -16.10
N THR A 579 -19.44 33.84 -17.35
CA THR A 579 -18.91 32.83 -18.29
C THR A 579 -17.40 32.65 -18.18
N SER A 580 -16.72 33.40 -17.29
CA SER A 580 -15.30 33.23 -17.03
C SER A 580 -15.00 31.79 -16.59
N LYS A 581 -13.89 31.26 -17.04
CA LYS A 581 -13.44 29.93 -16.66
C LYS A 581 -12.68 29.99 -15.33
N PHE A 582 -12.64 28.88 -14.62
CA PHE A 582 -11.94 28.75 -13.35
C PHE A 582 -11.13 27.46 -13.31
N VAL A 583 -9.91 27.52 -12.81
CA VAL A 583 -9.00 26.39 -12.67
C VAL A 583 -8.27 26.46 -11.32
N ASN A 584 -7.92 25.30 -10.75
CA ASN A 584 -7.27 25.23 -9.44
C ASN A 584 -5.75 25.42 -9.47
N SER A 585 -5.16 25.60 -10.62
CA SER A 585 -3.76 26.00 -10.76
C SER A 585 -3.45 26.56 -12.14
N SER A 586 -2.59 27.58 -12.17
CA SER A 586 -2.09 28.19 -13.41
C SER A 586 -0.70 28.79 -13.23
N PHE A 587 0.00 29.00 -14.31
CA PHE A 587 1.26 29.75 -14.34
C PHE A 587 1.08 31.02 -15.18
N LEU A 588 1.64 32.10 -14.69
CA LEU A 588 1.83 33.32 -15.44
C LEU A 588 3.32 33.52 -15.72
N VAL A 589 3.71 33.40 -16.97
CA VAL A 589 5.10 33.50 -17.41
C VAL A 589 5.39 34.91 -17.88
N GLN A 590 6.36 35.54 -17.22
CA GLN A 590 6.87 36.86 -17.61
C GLN A 590 8.14 36.73 -18.46
N ASN A 591 8.13 37.36 -19.62
CA ASN A 591 9.30 37.53 -20.50
C ASN A 591 9.45 39.02 -20.80
N GLY A 592 10.39 39.69 -20.14
CA GLY A 592 10.44 41.14 -20.12
C GLY A 592 9.14 41.76 -19.57
N ASN A 593 8.48 42.57 -20.40
CA ASN A 593 7.19 43.19 -20.06
C ASN A 593 5.98 42.40 -20.59
N SER A 594 6.19 41.26 -21.22
CA SER A 594 5.11 40.43 -21.76
C SER A 594 4.75 39.32 -20.76
N LEU A 595 3.45 39.07 -20.61
CA LEU A 595 2.91 37.98 -19.82
C LEU A 595 2.21 36.96 -20.72
N SER A 596 2.23 35.70 -20.31
CA SER A 596 1.45 34.62 -20.92
C SER A 596 0.97 33.62 -19.87
N THR A 597 -0.26 33.14 -20.04
CA THR A 597 -0.87 32.16 -19.13
C THR A 597 -0.63 30.75 -19.63
N ILE A 598 -0.23 29.83 -18.72
CA ILE A 598 -0.17 28.39 -18.95
C ILE A 598 -1.12 27.71 -17.96
N THR A 599 -1.92 26.78 -18.45
CA THR A 599 -2.81 25.90 -17.66
C THR A 599 -2.67 24.46 -18.15
N GLY A 600 -3.15 23.51 -17.41
CA GLY A 600 -3.41 22.17 -17.91
C GLY A 600 -4.57 22.16 -18.92
N GLY A 601 -4.81 21.01 -19.53
CA GLY A 601 -5.87 20.83 -20.51
C GLY A 601 -5.61 21.50 -21.85
N SER A 602 -6.65 22.11 -22.43
CA SER A 602 -6.56 22.86 -23.70
C SER A 602 -7.06 24.28 -23.54
N LYS A 603 -6.75 25.17 -24.48
CA LYS A 603 -7.25 26.57 -24.46
C LYS A 603 -8.79 26.67 -24.39
N THR A 604 -9.50 25.73 -25.00
CA THR A 604 -10.97 25.70 -24.97
C THR A 604 -11.53 25.03 -23.71
N LYS A 605 -10.80 24.07 -23.14
CA LYS A 605 -11.12 23.37 -21.89
C LYS A 605 -9.91 23.39 -20.96
N PRO A 606 -9.60 24.54 -20.36
CA PRO A 606 -8.48 24.60 -19.41
C PRO A 606 -8.81 23.83 -18.15
N THR A 607 -7.79 23.25 -17.54
CA THR A 607 -7.85 22.54 -16.24
C THR A 607 -6.67 22.99 -15.39
N GLY A 608 -6.68 22.63 -14.12
CA GLY A 608 -5.45 22.65 -13.32
C GLY A 608 -4.42 21.67 -13.89
N PHE A 609 -3.17 21.80 -13.48
CA PHE A 609 -2.09 20.91 -13.93
C PHE A 609 -2.24 19.48 -13.40
N MET A 610 -2.89 19.33 -12.27
CA MET A 610 -3.07 18.10 -11.54
C MET A 610 -4.56 17.73 -11.53
N PRO A 611 -5.04 16.93 -12.48
CA PRO A 611 -6.41 16.46 -12.42
C PRO A 611 -6.58 15.54 -11.20
N PRO A 612 -7.63 15.75 -10.40
CA PRO A 612 -7.84 14.89 -9.23
C PRO A 612 -8.15 13.46 -9.67
N ALA A 613 -7.67 12.53 -8.85
CA ALA A 613 -7.91 11.11 -9.08
C ALA A 613 -9.34 10.67 -8.75
N ILE A 614 -10.07 11.44 -7.97
CA ILE A 614 -11.41 11.16 -7.47
C ILE A 614 -12.23 12.44 -7.61
N ASP A 615 -13.52 12.33 -7.94
CA ASP A 615 -14.44 13.46 -7.96
C ASP A 615 -14.51 14.15 -6.58
N ASN A 616 -14.86 15.41 -6.55
CA ASN A 616 -14.90 16.26 -5.36
C ASN A 616 -13.52 16.47 -4.69
N ARG A 617 -12.44 16.41 -5.47
CA ARG A 617 -11.08 16.75 -5.03
C ARG A 617 -10.42 17.71 -6.00
N TRP A 618 -9.43 18.45 -5.49
CA TRP A 618 -8.62 19.38 -6.29
C TRP A 618 -7.22 19.51 -5.71
N PHE A 619 -6.34 20.12 -6.47
CA PHE A 619 -4.99 20.43 -6.03
C PHE A 619 -4.76 21.94 -6.02
N TRP A 620 -4.29 22.44 -4.90
CA TRP A 620 -3.66 23.75 -4.81
C TRP A 620 -2.15 23.58 -4.82
N LEU A 621 -1.45 24.58 -5.38
CA LEU A 621 0.00 24.55 -5.41
C LEU A 621 0.60 25.25 -4.19
N GLY A 622 1.79 24.81 -3.81
CA GLY A 622 2.70 25.49 -2.91
C GLY A 622 3.87 26.10 -3.68
N ASP A 623 4.95 26.33 -2.97
CA ASP A 623 6.17 26.89 -3.55
C ASP A 623 6.85 25.93 -4.52
N GLY A 624 7.72 26.47 -5.38
CA GLY A 624 8.47 25.73 -6.40
C GLY A 624 9.93 26.14 -6.49
N MET A 625 10.71 25.30 -7.16
CA MET A 625 12.12 25.55 -7.37
C MET A 625 12.68 24.84 -8.60
N ILE A 626 13.85 25.27 -9.07
CA ILE A 626 14.60 24.54 -10.07
C ILE A 626 15.42 23.44 -9.39
N ALA A 627 15.15 22.20 -9.79
CA ALA A 627 15.86 21.01 -9.33
C ALA A 627 16.86 20.53 -10.37
N ASN A 628 17.98 19.97 -9.92
CA ASN A 628 18.92 19.25 -10.78
C ASN A 628 18.78 17.75 -10.52
N ILE A 629 18.26 17.04 -11.50
CA ILE A 629 18.04 15.60 -11.45
C ILE A 629 18.93 14.95 -12.52
N ASN A 630 19.92 14.19 -12.08
CA ASN A 630 20.87 13.50 -12.96
C ASN A 630 21.53 14.43 -14.00
N GLY A 631 21.86 15.65 -13.60
CA GLY A 631 22.53 16.65 -14.44
C GLY A 631 21.59 17.45 -15.36
N SER A 632 20.31 17.20 -15.35
CA SER A 632 19.29 17.96 -16.08
C SER A 632 18.46 18.82 -15.12
N GLN A 633 18.09 20.02 -15.58
CA GLN A 633 17.27 20.94 -14.81
C GLN A 633 15.79 20.73 -15.08
N TYR A 634 15.01 20.71 -14.02
CA TYR A 634 13.55 20.57 -14.00
C TYR A 634 12.94 21.62 -13.09
N LEU A 635 11.67 21.93 -13.31
CA LEU A 635 10.90 22.68 -12.36
C LEU A 635 10.19 21.67 -11.44
N GLN A 636 10.37 21.77 -10.11
CA GLN A 636 9.61 21.04 -9.10
C GLN A 636 8.72 21.98 -8.31
N ILE A 637 7.47 21.60 -8.15
CA ILE A 637 6.45 22.34 -7.41
C ILE A 637 5.77 21.41 -6.43
N MET A 638 5.55 21.88 -5.22
CA MET A 638 4.72 21.21 -4.23
C MET A 638 3.24 21.44 -4.56
N PHE A 639 2.44 20.37 -4.44
CA PHE A 639 0.98 20.45 -4.55
C PHE A 639 0.34 19.75 -3.37
N GLN A 640 -0.78 20.28 -2.91
CA GLN A 640 -1.60 19.73 -1.86
C GLN A 640 -2.96 19.34 -2.42
N GLU A 641 -3.38 18.10 -2.22
CA GLU A 641 -4.72 17.63 -2.59
C GLU A 641 -5.69 17.87 -1.43
N TYR A 642 -6.84 18.43 -1.76
CA TYR A 642 -7.95 18.66 -0.85
C TYR A 642 -9.19 17.94 -1.33
N ARG A 643 -10.13 17.68 -0.41
CA ARG A 643 -11.47 17.16 -0.72
C ARG A 643 -12.55 18.01 -0.06
N GLY A 644 -13.72 18.12 -0.70
CA GLY A 644 -14.89 18.70 -0.09
C GLY A 644 -15.46 17.78 1.00
N THR A 645 -15.79 18.36 2.16
CA THR A 645 -16.40 17.61 3.28
C THR A 645 -17.92 17.60 3.21
N GLY A 646 -18.53 18.63 2.60
CA GLY A 646 -19.99 18.77 2.50
C GLY A 646 -20.69 18.92 3.86
N ASP A 647 -19.93 19.24 4.92
CA ASP A 647 -20.41 19.31 6.30
C ASP A 647 -21.08 20.65 6.66
N GLY A 648 -21.15 21.60 5.72
CA GLY A 648 -21.73 22.94 5.92
C GLY A 648 -20.87 23.86 6.81
N SER A 649 -19.62 23.51 7.07
CA SER A 649 -18.67 24.35 7.80
C SER A 649 -18.27 25.59 6.97
N ALA A 650 -17.64 26.56 7.60
CA ALA A 650 -17.14 27.77 6.92
C ALA A 650 -16.03 27.44 5.90
N MET A 651 -15.33 26.37 6.09
CA MET A 651 -14.26 25.84 5.24
C MET A 651 -14.55 24.36 4.97
N PRO A 652 -15.48 24.06 4.04
CA PRO A 652 -16.01 22.70 3.84
C PRO A 652 -15.06 21.82 3.03
N PHE A 653 -13.79 21.82 3.39
CA PHE A 653 -12.76 21.01 2.76
C PHE A 653 -11.71 20.59 3.79
N GLU A 654 -11.03 19.51 3.49
CA GLU A 654 -9.93 19.01 4.29
C GLU A 654 -8.74 18.58 3.43
N PHE A 655 -7.56 18.64 4.00
CA PHE A 655 -6.32 18.20 3.37
C PHE A 655 -6.31 16.67 3.22
N VAL A 656 -5.80 16.19 2.07
CA VAL A 656 -5.70 14.74 1.77
C VAL A 656 -4.26 14.28 1.71
N ARG A 657 -3.42 14.94 0.91
CA ARG A 657 -2.02 14.54 0.73
C ARG A 657 -1.20 15.64 0.04
N ASN A 658 0.12 15.46 0.12
CA ASN A 658 1.08 16.24 -0.64
C ASN A 658 1.62 15.45 -1.83
N VAL A 659 1.99 16.16 -2.89
CA VAL A 659 2.72 15.61 -4.04
C VAL A 659 3.80 16.58 -4.52
N VAL A 660 4.90 16.03 -5.04
CA VAL A 660 5.89 16.79 -5.80
C VAL A 660 5.60 16.60 -7.28
N ALA A 661 5.31 17.66 -8.00
CA ALA A 661 5.14 17.62 -9.45
C ALA A 661 6.42 18.14 -10.12
N THR A 662 6.99 17.37 -11.03
CA THR A 662 8.20 17.71 -11.78
C THR A 662 7.85 18.01 -13.23
N PHE A 663 8.19 19.20 -13.70
CA PHE A 663 7.94 19.68 -15.07
C PHE A 663 9.23 19.77 -15.87
N GLU A 664 9.17 19.49 -17.16
CA GLU A 664 10.22 19.86 -18.08
C GLU A 664 10.19 21.37 -18.35
N LEU A 665 11.36 22.03 -18.33
CA LEU A 665 11.44 23.47 -18.60
C LEU A 665 11.01 23.84 -20.02
N SER A 666 11.01 22.89 -20.94
CA SER A 666 10.53 23.01 -22.31
C SER A 666 9.00 22.87 -22.45
N ASP A 667 8.32 22.21 -21.47
CA ASP A 667 6.88 22.02 -21.47
C ASP A 667 6.33 22.15 -20.04
N LEU A 668 5.88 23.34 -19.71
CA LEU A 668 5.29 23.66 -18.41
C LEU A 668 3.77 23.40 -18.34
N SER A 669 3.17 22.87 -19.41
CA SER A 669 1.72 22.67 -19.47
C SER A 669 1.23 21.43 -18.72
N LYS A 670 2.12 20.51 -18.42
CA LYS A 670 1.84 19.25 -17.70
C LYS A 670 3.03 18.75 -16.94
N PRO A 671 2.84 18.13 -15.78
CA PRO A 671 3.94 17.47 -15.07
C PRO A 671 4.47 16.28 -15.87
N LYS A 672 5.78 16.13 -15.86
CA LYS A 672 6.48 14.96 -16.38
C LYS A 672 6.41 13.79 -15.40
N TRP A 673 6.59 14.08 -14.11
CA TRP A 673 6.52 13.09 -13.01
C TRP A 673 5.72 13.68 -11.86
N ILE A 674 5.03 12.81 -11.13
CA ILE A 674 4.28 13.12 -9.93
C ILE A 674 4.72 12.13 -8.87
N ASP A 675 5.21 12.62 -7.74
CA ASP A 675 5.71 11.80 -6.64
C ASP A 675 4.88 12.11 -5.38
N PRO A 676 3.92 11.24 -5.00
CA PRO A 676 3.14 11.42 -3.79
C PRO A 676 4.01 11.29 -2.54
N LEU A 677 3.82 12.20 -1.58
CA LEU A 677 4.43 12.09 -0.26
C LEU A 677 3.51 11.26 0.65
N PRO A 678 4.05 10.31 1.40
CA PRO A 678 3.35 9.75 2.54
C PRO A 678 3.11 10.87 3.56
N SER A 679 1.85 11.20 3.87
CA SER A 679 1.52 12.13 4.94
C SER A 679 1.12 11.33 6.18
N ALA A 680 1.94 11.35 7.21
CA ALA A 680 1.68 10.65 8.45
C ALA A 680 0.89 11.52 9.45
N THR A 681 0.98 12.85 9.33
CA THR A 681 0.50 13.80 10.35
C THR A 681 -0.54 14.79 9.84
N GLY A 682 -0.93 14.69 8.56
CA GLY A 682 -1.86 15.65 7.95
C GLY A 682 -1.25 17.04 7.68
N ALA A 683 0.06 17.22 7.79
CA ALA A 683 0.72 18.48 7.50
C ALA A 683 0.71 18.79 5.99
N ALA A 684 0.38 20.02 5.63
CA ALA A 684 0.51 20.53 4.27
C ALA A 684 1.95 21.01 4.05
N TRP A 685 2.71 20.33 3.21
CA TRP A 685 4.09 20.66 2.87
C TRP A 685 4.18 21.53 1.61
N GLY A 686 5.15 22.43 1.58
CA GLY A 686 5.41 23.33 0.46
C GLY A 686 4.91 24.76 0.66
N SER A 687 4.63 25.17 1.89
CA SER A 687 4.33 26.57 2.24
C SER A 687 5.47 27.52 1.85
N ALA A 688 6.71 27.04 1.94
CA ALA A 688 7.92 27.70 1.44
C ALA A 688 8.98 26.64 1.10
N LEU A 689 9.89 26.98 0.17
CA LEU A 689 11.07 26.21 -0.16
C LEU A 689 12.31 27.09 -0.02
N LEU A 690 13.35 26.55 0.62
CA LEU A 690 14.67 27.16 0.62
C LEU A 690 15.65 26.22 -0.10
N PRO A 691 16.00 26.50 -1.34
CA PRO A 691 16.87 25.62 -2.14
C PRO A 691 18.26 25.44 -1.53
N ALA A 692 18.87 24.27 -1.76
CA ALA A 692 20.21 23.91 -1.30
C ALA A 692 21.30 24.92 -1.71
N SER A 693 21.11 25.62 -2.82
CA SER A 693 22.00 26.70 -3.27
C SER A 693 21.95 27.96 -2.37
N ARG A 694 20.93 28.11 -1.54
CA ARG A 694 20.70 29.27 -0.68
C ARG A 694 20.72 28.94 0.81
N SER A 695 20.62 27.67 1.20
CA SER A 695 20.64 27.23 2.61
C SER A 695 22.04 27.29 3.23
N GLY A 696 23.07 27.14 2.39
CA GLY A 696 24.47 27.19 2.80
C GLY A 696 25.02 25.90 3.42
N ASP A 697 24.23 24.80 3.50
CA ASP A 697 24.65 23.50 4.03
C ASP A 697 24.41 22.32 3.05
N GLY A 698 23.88 22.65 1.87
CA GLY A 698 23.66 21.68 0.82
C GLY A 698 22.34 20.88 0.95
N TYR A 699 21.45 21.28 1.87
CA TYR A 699 20.09 20.76 1.98
C TYR A 699 19.08 21.75 1.40
N THR A 700 18.10 21.25 0.69
CA THR A 700 16.87 21.99 0.43
C THR A 700 15.96 21.82 1.64
N TYR A 701 15.49 22.95 2.21
CA TYR A 701 14.52 22.96 3.28
C TYR A 701 13.12 23.11 2.72
N ILE A 702 12.21 22.29 3.23
CA ILE A 702 10.81 22.24 2.86
C ILE A 702 10.03 22.61 4.10
N TYR A 703 9.29 23.70 4.01
CA TYR A 703 8.46 24.16 5.10
C TYR A 703 7.01 23.80 4.82
N GLY A 704 6.32 23.41 5.88
CA GLY A 704 4.91 23.04 5.84
C GLY A 704 4.16 23.64 7.01
N VAL A 705 2.88 23.32 7.08
CA VAL A 705 2.00 23.83 8.12
C VAL A 705 1.10 22.72 8.66
N SER A 706 0.92 22.69 9.99
CA SER A 706 -0.22 22.05 10.62
C SER A 706 -1.34 23.07 10.70
N ASP A 707 -2.44 22.81 10.01
CA ASP A 707 -3.56 23.73 9.88
C ASP A 707 -4.77 23.17 10.64
N ASP A 708 -5.03 23.76 11.83
CA ASP A 708 -6.26 23.54 12.59
C ASP A 708 -7.30 24.65 12.36
N GLN A 709 -7.12 25.44 11.28
CA GLN A 709 -7.88 26.62 10.87
C GLN A 709 -7.65 27.86 11.77
N THR A 710 -7.07 27.67 12.96
CA THR A 710 -6.68 28.74 13.87
C THR A 710 -5.30 28.46 14.43
N ASN A 711 -4.47 29.48 14.62
CA ASN A 711 -3.12 29.35 15.19
C ASN A 711 -2.24 28.27 14.48
N LYS A 712 -2.13 28.41 13.18
CA LYS A 712 -1.36 27.48 12.34
C LYS A 712 0.11 27.42 12.75
N LYS A 713 0.72 26.25 12.59
CA LYS A 713 2.07 25.99 13.11
C LYS A 713 3.00 25.49 12.01
N MET A 714 4.20 26.08 11.95
CA MET A 714 5.24 25.71 11.02
C MET A 714 5.75 24.28 11.30
N ARG A 715 5.98 23.55 10.23
CA ARG A 715 6.75 22.30 10.23
C ARG A 715 7.92 22.40 9.28
N ILE A 716 9.01 21.68 9.57
CA ILE A 716 10.26 21.80 8.81
C ILE A 716 10.75 20.41 8.42
N ALA A 717 11.04 20.24 7.13
CA ALA A 717 11.73 19.09 6.59
C ALA A 717 12.92 19.52 5.75
N ARG A 718 13.83 18.60 5.44
CA ARG A 718 14.94 18.85 4.53
C ARG A 718 15.27 17.62 3.69
N VAL A 719 15.81 17.84 2.52
CA VAL A 719 16.38 16.80 1.65
C VAL A 719 17.75 17.24 1.13
N LYS A 720 18.68 16.31 1.03
CA LYS A 720 20.03 16.64 0.54
C LYS A 720 20.01 16.93 -0.97
N GLY A 721 20.58 18.06 -1.40
CA GLY A 721 20.56 18.52 -2.78
C GLY A 721 19.27 19.23 -3.15
N SER A 722 18.90 19.20 -4.43
CA SER A 722 17.78 19.98 -4.97
C SER A 722 16.60 19.13 -5.45
N ASP A 723 16.66 17.79 -5.33
CA ASP A 723 15.62 16.90 -5.85
C ASP A 723 14.60 16.56 -4.77
N LEU A 724 13.44 17.21 -4.79
CA LEU A 724 12.34 16.99 -3.86
C LEU A 724 11.66 15.62 -4.05
N SER A 725 11.79 15.00 -5.24
CA SER A 725 11.16 13.72 -5.54
C SER A 725 11.77 12.54 -4.78
N LYS A 726 12.90 12.76 -4.11
CA LYS A 726 13.54 11.79 -3.21
C LYS A 726 12.83 11.76 -1.85
N VAL A 727 11.55 11.47 -1.88
CA VAL A 727 10.66 11.55 -0.70
C VAL A 727 11.11 10.63 0.45
N ASP A 728 11.73 9.51 0.13
CA ASP A 728 12.26 8.56 1.12
C ASP A 728 13.54 9.09 1.83
N ASP A 729 14.21 10.09 1.24
CA ASP A 729 15.41 10.73 1.80
C ASP A 729 15.08 11.97 2.65
N TRP A 730 13.81 12.35 2.75
CA TRP A 730 13.42 13.50 3.54
C TRP A 730 13.69 13.27 5.02
N GLN A 731 14.20 14.30 5.67
CA GLN A 731 14.42 14.33 7.11
C GLN A 731 13.53 15.41 7.73
N PHE A 732 12.84 15.06 8.79
CA PHE A 732 11.86 15.92 9.46
C PHE A 732 12.44 16.44 10.77
N PHE A 733 12.35 17.75 11.00
CA PHE A 733 12.82 18.38 12.21
C PHE A 733 11.91 18.01 13.38
N ARG A 734 12.49 17.59 14.50
CA ARG A 734 11.78 17.25 15.72
C ARG A 734 12.34 18.03 16.89
N LEU A 735 11.47 18.74 17.60
CA LEU A 735 11.77 19.32 18.90
C LEU A 735 11.84 18.19 19.94
N GLY A 736 12.94 18.11 20.67
CA GLY A 736 13.14 17.19 21.78
C GLY A 736 13.20 17.96 23.10
N LEU A 737 12.89 17.28 24.21
CA LEU A 737 12.98 17.90 25.53
C LEU A 737 14.43 18.21 25.94
N THR A 738 15.39 17.43 25.43
CA THR A 738 16.82 17.61 25.74
C THR A 738 17.63 18.00 24.51
N GLU A 739 17.30 17.42 23.34
CA GLU A 739 18.01 17.67 22.09
C GLU A 739 17.04 17.66 20.91
N ASN A 740 17.25 18.59 19.99
CA ASN A 740 16.53 18.60 18.72
C ASN A 740 17.20 17.64 17.73
N THR A 741 16.39 16.98 16.92
CA THR A 741 16.86 15.93 16.01
C THR A 741 16.23 16.03 14.63
N TRP A 742 16.96 15.56 13.62
CA TRP A 742 16.42 15.25 12.30
C TRP A 742 15.97 13.79 12.28
N MET A 743 14.69 13.58 12.01
CA MET A 743 14.08 12.24 11.99
C MET A 743 13.88 11.79 10.54
N ARG A 744 14.01 10.49 10.31
CA ARG A 744 13.50 9.88 9.08
C ARG A 744 12.04 9.49 9.33
N GLY A 745 11.18 9.89 8.43
CA GLY A 745 9.74 9.74 8.60
C GLY A 745 9.10 10.87 9.40
N GLU A 746 7.94 11.28 8.93
CA GLU A 746 7.14 12.31 9.56
C GLU A 746 6.48 11.77 10.84
N THR A 747 6.56 12.52 11.94
CA THR A 747 5.99 12.15 13.24
C THR A 747 5.20 13.32 13.82
N GLU A 748 4.29 13.04 14.74
CA GLU A 748 3.63 14.08 15.55
C GLU A 748 4.65 14.82 16.43
N GLY A 749 4.28 16.02 16.87
CA GLY A 749 5.11 16.84 17.77
C GLY A 749 6.26 17.59 17.09
N ASN A 750 6.20 17.77 15.77
CA ASN A 750 7.19 18.51 14.98
C ASN A 750 6.78 19.95 14.70
N GLU A 751 5.84 20.48 15.44
CA GLU A 751 5.33 21.86 15.33
C GLU A 751 6.33 22.82 15.94
N TYR A 752 6.76 23.81 15.17
CA TYR A 752 7.88 24.66 15.55
C TYR A 752 7.48 26.10 15.88
N LEU A 753 6.99 26.85 14.89
CA LEU A 753 6.64 28.27 15.02
C LEU A 753 5.12 28.43 14.89
N GLU A 754 4.48 29.04 15.89
CA GLU A 754 3.05 29.35 15.86
C GLU A 754 2.76 30.68 15.16
N GLY A 755 1.58 30.80 14.55
CA GLY A 755 1.10 32.04 13.96
C GLY A 755 1.56 32.29 12.53
N VAL A 756 2.13 31.29 11.84
CA VAL A 756 2.38 31.36 10.40
C VAL A 756 1.10 31.07 9.61
N SER A 757 1.00 31.55 8.38
CA SER A 757 -0.12 31.22 7.47
C SER A 757 0.18 29.97 6.64
N ASN A 758 -0.75 29.56 5.78
CA ASN A 758 -0.54 28.41 4.87
C ASN A 758 0.55 28.71 3.83
N GLU A 759 0.77 29.98 3.51
CA GLU A 759 1.83 30.42 2.62
C GLU A 759 2.67 31.47 3.33
N TYR A 760 3.98 31.32 3.24
CA TYR A 760 4.97 32.24 3.80
C TYR A 760 6.30 32.10 3.04
N SER A 761 7.29 32.88 3.37
CA SER A 761 8.61 32.81 2.78
C SER A 761 9.69 32.63 3.81
N VAL A 762 10.74 31.87 3.47
CA VAL A 762 11.99 31.78 4.25
C VAL A 762 13.15 32.16 3.34
N THR A 763 13.83 33.26 3.68
CA THR A 763 14.82 33.88 2.79
C THR A 763 16.09 34.25 3.54
N PRO A 764 17.29 33.97 2.99
CA PRO A 764 18.55 34.41 3.60
C PRO A 764 18.64 35.94 3.63
N TRP A 765 19.08 36.47 4.75
CA TRP A 765 19.32 37.89 4.95
C TRP A 765 20.44 38.11 5.97
N ASN A 766 21.46 38.90 5.62
CA ASN A 766 22.55 39.32 6.49
C ASN A 766 23.19 38.20 7.34
N GLY A 767 23.38 37.00 6.73
CA GLY A 767 23.89 35.80 7.42
C GLY A 767 22.90 35.09 8.31
N GLN A 768 21.64 35.50 8.30
CA GLN A 768 20.49 34.93 8.98
C GLN A 768 19.45 34.47 7.94
N PHE A 769 18.33 33.91 8.45
CA PHE A 769 17.15 33.57 7.66
C PHE A 769 15.96 34.34 8.21
N VAL A 770 15.16 34.92 7.35
CA VAL A 770 13.95 35.68 7.68
C VAL A 770 12.74 34.91 7.20
N VAL A 771 11.74 34.80 8.08
CA VAL A 771 10.40 34.32 7.76
C VAL A 771 9.48 35.53 7.64
N ILE A 772 8.74 35.63 6.52
CA ILE A 772 7.68 36.63 6.34
C ILE A 772 6.38 35.89 6.11
N SER A 773 5.37 36.16 6.90
CA SER A 773 4.07 35.51 6.87
C SER A 773 2.97 36.45 7.35
N GLN A 774 1.75 36.19 6.90
CA GLN A 774 0.58 36.70 7.59
C GLN A 774 0.49 36.14 9.01
N ASP A 775 0.06 36.95 9.98
CA ASP A 775 -0.25 36.53 11.32
C ASP A 775 -1.51 35.66 11.36
N SER A 776 -1.39 34.37 11.62
CA SER A 776 -2.52 33.45 11.74
C SER A 776 -3.00 33.20 13.16
N THR A 777 -2.51 33.95 14.16
CA THR A 777 -3.01 33.84 15.56
C THR A 777 -4.51 34.16 15.68
N LEU A 778 -5.05 34.84 14.69
CA LEU A 778 -6.49 35.01 14.45
C LEU A 778 -6.78 34.75 12.99
N ALA A 779 -7.91 34.16 12.72
CA ALA A 779 -8.35 33.87 11.35
C ALA A 779 -8.39 35.19 10.52
N PHE A 780 -7.76 35.16 9.33
CA PHE A 780 -7.68 36.29 8.40
C PHE A 780 -7.21 37.63 9.04
N ASN A 781 -6.28 37.56 9.98
CA ASN A 781 -5.65 38.73 10.55
C ASN A 781 -5.01 39.59 9.43
N ASN A 782 -5.18 40.90 9.46
CA ASN A 782 -4.64 41.81 8.44
C ASN A 782 -3.15 42.15 8.62
N LYS A 783 -2.44 41.55 9.60
CA LYS A 783 -1.04 41.82 9.86
C LYS A 783 -0.11 40.90 9.12
N ILE A 784 0.97 41.42 8.59
CA ILE A 784 2.12 40.69 8.07
C ILE A 784 3.27 40.85 9.06
N ARG A 785 3.89 39.74 9.45
CA ARG A 785 4.96 39.66 10.45
C ARG A 785 6.26 39.18 9.86
N ILE A 786 7.35 39.49 10.57
CA ILE A 786 8.69 39.03 10.30
C ILE A 786 9.30 38.34 11.52
N TRP A 787 9.96 37.22 11.27
CA TRP A 787 10.82 36.56 12.27
C TRP A 787 12.21 36.36 11.67
N SER A 788 13.23 36.18 12.49
CA SER A 788 14.58 35.87 12.01
C SER A 788 15.26 34.80 12.84
N GLY A 789 16.12 34.04 12.25
CA GLY A 789 16.88 32.94 12.88
C GLY A 789 18.23 32.73 12.24
N CYS A 790 19.18 32.12 12.99
CA CYS A 790 20.53 31.87 12.53
C CYS A 790 20.58 30.69 11.57
N ASP A 791 19.64 29.76 11.73
CA ASP A 791 19.55 28.53 10.94
C ASP A 791 18.26 28.48 10.14
N PRO A 792 18.24 27.75 9.01
CA PRO A 792 17.01 27.56 8.24
C PRO A 792 15.92 26.83 9.02
N PHE A 793 16.26 26.19 10.13
CA PHE A 793 15.37 25.36 10.94
C PHE A 793 15.24 25.85 12.38
N GLY A 794 15.78 27.02 12.74
CA GLY A 794 15.84 27.32 14.13
C GLY A 794 15.82 28.74 14.58
N ALA A 795 15.38 28.90 15.83
CA ALA A 795 15.24 30.10 16.58
C ALA A 795 14.38 31.21 15.94
N PHE A 796 13.43 30.81 15.04
CA PHE A 796 12.39 31.73 14.61
C PHE A 796 11.43 31.97 15.79
N GLY A 797 11.50 33.05 16.54
CA GLY A 797 10.36 33.38 17.32
C GLY A 797 10.45 33.44 18.83
N TYR A 798 11.63 33.42 19.44
CA TYR A 798 11.74 33.74 20.87
C TYR A 798 12.27 35.17 21.13
N TRP A 799 11.53 36.15 20.65
CA TRP A 799 11.75 37.53 21.03
C TRP A 799 10.40 38.20 21.28
N ASP A 800 10.30 39.04 22.32
CA ASP A 800 9.10 39.82 22.70
C ASP A 800 8.67 40.85 21.64
N GLY A 801 9.11 40.74 20.44
CA GLY A 801 8.86 41.62 19.34
C GLY A 801 9.06 40.98 17.99
N TYR A 802 7.99 40.36 17.46
CA TYR A 802 7.89 40.24 16.01
C TYR A 802 7.53 41.62 15.48
N ASP A 803 8.32 42.13 14.58
CA ASP A 803 7.97 43.38 13.92
C ASP A 803 6.81 43.18 12.97
N GLU A 804 5.80 44.02 13.09
CA GLU A 804 4.76 44.10 12.08
C GLU A 804 5.37 44.75 10.83
N VAL A 805 5.42 43.99 9.73
CA VAL A 805 5.93 44.49 8.45
C VAL A 805 4.93 45.44 7.81
N TYR A 806 3.66 45.02 7.78
CA TYR A 806 2.62 45.74 7.07
C TYR A 806 1.23 45.37 7.60
N ARG A 807 0.26 46.28 7.42
CA ARG A 807 -1.16 45.99 7.58
C ARG A 807 -1.85 46.05 6.25
N MET A 808 -2.47 44.96 5.84
CA MET A 808 -3.26 44.87 4.63
C MET A 808 -4.52 45.71 4.78
N PRO A 809 -4.68 46.78 3.96
CA PRO A 809 -5.73 47.77 4.17
C PRO A 809 -7.12 47.36 3.68
N GLU A 810 -7.23 46.23 2.98
CA GLU A 810 -8.47 45.80 2.31
C GLU A 810 -9.47 45.14 3.25
N THR A 811 -8.99 44.56 4.37
CA THR A 811 -9.76 43.64 5.20
C THR A 811 -10.89 44.29 5.99
N GLY A 812 -12.09 43.74 5.83
CA GLY A 812 -13.25 44.00 6.67
C GLY A 812 -14.00 45.32 6.38
N PRO A 813 -14.98 45.70 7.23
CA PRO A 813 -15.88 46.79 6.97
C PRO A 813 -15.21 48.19 7.02
N TRP A 814 -14.06 48.29 7.66
CA TRP A 814 -13.23 49.50 7.71
C TRP A 814 -12.05 49.46 6.73
N GLY A 815 -11.96 48.40 5.93
CA GLY A 815 -10.96 48.30 4.88
C GLY A 815 -11.27 49.19 3.69
N SER A 816 -10.37 49.24 2.72
CA SER A 816 -10.47 50.12 1.55
C SER A 816 -11.70 49.83 0.66
N TYR A 817 -12.28 48.65 0.74
CA TYR A 817 -13.51 48.29 0.06
C TYR A 817 -14.78 48.61 0.85
N GLY A 818 -14.71 48.83 2.16
CA GLY A 818 -15.87 49.04 3.02
C GLY A 818 -16.84 47.84 3.10
N ASP A 819 -16.39 46.66 2.72
CA ASP A 819 -17.20 45.43 2.65
C ASP A 819 -16.72 44.44 3.75
N PRO A 820 -17.61 44.03 4.68
CA PRO A 820 -17.24 43.11 5.76
C PRO A 820 -16.81 41.73 5.31
N ASN A 821 -17.15 41.36 4.07
CA ASN A 821 -16.78 40.04 3.53
C ASN A 821 -15.36 40.02 2.95
N ILE A 822 -14.71 41.17 2.76
CA ILE A 822 -13.36 41.21 2.19
C ILE A 822 -12.33 40.83 3.23
N PHE A 823 -11.41 39.93 2.83
CA PHE A 823 -10.25 39.57 3.63
C PHE A 823 -9.01 39.50 2.74
N ALA A 824 -7.85 39.51 3.38
CA ALA A 824 -6.56 39.36 2.73
C ALA A 824 -5.79 38.21 3.39
N TYR A 825 -4.95 37.47 2.59
CA TYR A 825 -4.29 36.26 3.01
C TYR A 825 -3.04 35.95 2.17
N ASN A 826 -2.31 34.87 2.50
CA ASN A 826 -1.19 34.33 1.74
C ASN A 826 -0.03 35.32 1.55
N ALA A 827 0.33 36.03 2.61
CA ALA A 827 1.41 37.01 2.54
C ALA A 827 2.79 36.34 2.59
N HIS A 828 3.63 36.59 1.56
CA HIS A 828 5.01 36.07 1.49
C HIS A 828 5.90 36.98 0.63
N ALA A 829 7.22 36.91 0.88
CA ALA A 829 8.20 37.67 0.12
C ALA A 829 8.61 36.93 -1.17
N HIS A 830 9.02 37.74 -2.17
CA HIS A 830 9.50 37.28 -3.45
C HIS A 830 11.02 37.48 -3.58
N PRO A 831 11.84 36.46 -3.30
CA PRO A 831 13.30 36.59 -3.46
C PRO A 831 13.75 36.99 -4.87
N THR A 832 12.96 36.66 -5.89
CA THR A 832 13.23 36.98 -7.29
C THR A 832 12.91 38.45 -7.68
N LEU A 833 12.13 39.13 -6.84
CA LEU A 833 11.82 40.56 -6.98
C LEU A 833 12.66 41.45 -6.06
N GLN A 834 13.61 40.86 -5.33
CA GLN A 834 14.51 41.58 -4.47
C GLN A 834 15.57 42.36 -5.28
N SER A 835 15.88 43.57 -4.87
CA SER A 835 16.95 44.40 -5.47
C SER A 835 17.74 45.06 -4.35
N GLY A 836 18.93 44.54 -4.07
CA GLY A 836 19.75 44.97 -2.94
C GLY A 836 19.04 44.76 -1.59
N ASP A 837 18.86 45.80 -0.80
CA ASP A 837 18.14 45.80 0.45
C ASP A 837 16.63 46.05 0.29
N ARG A 838 16.17 46.26 -0.94
CA ARG A 838 14.74 46.46 -1.25
C ARG A 838 14.08 45.15 -1.56
N TRP A 839 13.09 44.82 -0.74
CA TRP A 839 12.32 43.60 -0.82
C TRP A 839 10.93 43.85 -1.41
N THR A 840 10.35 42.84 -1.99
CA THR A 840 8.93 42.83 -2.42
C THR A 840 8.24 41.63 -1.80
N LEU A 841 7.07 41.87 -1.19
CA LEU A 841 6.14 40.81 -0.79
C LEU A 841 4.83 40.95 -1.58
N SER A 842 4.07 39.91 -1.64
CA SER A 842 2.67 39.95 -2.10
C SER A 842 1.74 39.40 -1.03
N TYR A 843 0.48 39.70 -1.16
CA TYR A 843 -0.65 39.07 -0.50
C TYR A 843 -1.86 39.08 -1.43
N ASN A 844 -2.83 38.19 -1.18
CA ASN A 844 -4.02 38.07 -1.98
C ASN A 844 -5.22 38.68 -1.27
N VAL A 845 -6.17 39.20 -2.04
CA VAL A 845 -7.44 39.74 -1.55
C VAL A 845 -8.57 38.85 -2.06
N ASN A 846 -9.52 38.51 -1.21
CA ASN A 846 -10.65 37.67 -1.53
C ASN A 846 -11.91 38.12 -0.77
N SER A 847 -13.01 37.45 -0.97
CA SER A 847 -14.29 37.72 -0.31
C SER A 847 -14.98 36.43 0.12
N PHE A 848 -15.63 36.46 1.25
CA PHE A 848 -16.58 35.42 1.67
C PHE A 848 -17.86 35.43 0.81
N ASP A 849 -18.17 36.53 0.09
CA ASP A 849 -19.21 36.58 -0.93
C ASP A 849 -18.64 36.10 -2.26
N ASN A 850 -18.48 34.78 -2.38
CA ASN A 850 -17.96 34.12 -3.57
C ASN A 850 -19.05 33.60 -4.52
N ARG A 851 -20.30 34.08 -4.42
CA ARG A 851 -21.39 33.68 -5.28
C ARG A 851 -21.03 33.83 -6.75
N TRP A 852 -21.28 32.77 -7.53
CA TRP A 852 -21.06 32.78 -8.99
C TRP A 852 -22.22 33.47 -9.68
N ALA A 853 -22.33 34.78 -9.49
CA ALA A 853 -23.39 35.62 -10.00
C ALA A 853 -22.86 37.06 -10.20
N PRO A 854 -23.48 37.88 -11.04
CA PRO A 854 -23.02 39.24 -11.23
C PRO A 854 -22.94 40.08 -9.96
N GLU A 855 -23.73 39.76 -8.94
CA GLU A 855 -23.77 40.43 -7.65
C GLU A 855 -22.69 39.92 -6.68
N GLY A 856 -22.09 38.77 -6.95
CA GLY A 856 -21.01 38.23 -6.15
C GLY A 856 -19.76 39.11 -6.18
N ALA A 857 -19.07 39.26 -5.08
CA ALA A 857 -17.97 40.21 -4.94
C ALA A 857 -16.89 40.05 -6.03
N LEU A 858 -16.50 38.80 -6.34
CA LEU A 858 -15.45 38.49 -7.34
C LEU A 858 -15.89 38.78 -8.81
N PHE A 859 -17.20 38.99 -9.04
CA PHE A 859 -17.76 39.31 -10.35
C PHE A 859 -18.09 40.81 -10.52
N ARG A 860 -18.51 41.47 -9.44
CA ARG A 860 -18.82 42.93 -9.50
C ARG A 860 -17.56 43.78 -9.47
N ASP A 861 -16.44 43.26 -8.97
CA ASP A 861 -15.17 43.97 -8.92
C ASP A 861 -13.97 42.99 -9.09
N VAL A 862 -13.36 43.02 -10.26
CA VAL A 862 -12.22 42.18 -10.61
C VAL A 862 -10.96 42.52 -9.82
N SER A 863 -10.88 43.66 -9.11
CA SER A 863 -9.75 44.01 -8.28
C SER A 863 -9.69 43.13 -7.02
N ILE A 864 -10.85 42.62 -6.59
CA ILE A 864 -10.90 41.53 -5.63
C ILE A 864 -10.42 40.26 -6.36
N TYR A 865 -9.64 39.42 -5.72
CA TYR A 865 -9.02 38.20 -6.27
C TYR A 865 -7.80 38.48 -7.18
N LYS A 866 -7.08 39.53 -6.89
CA LYS A 866 -5.79 39.85 -7.49
C LYS A 866 -4.74 40.08 -6.41
N PRO A 867 -3.48 39.71 -6.63
CA PRO A 867 -2.42 39.97 -5.69
C PRO A 867 -2.15 41.45 -5.50
N ARG A 868 -1.75 41.82 -4.31
CA ARG A 868 -1.20 43.14 -3.96
C ARG A 868 0.30 42.99 -3.69
N PHE A 869 1.07 43.97 -4.11
CA PHE A 869 2.48 43.98 -3.91
C PHE A 869 2.91 45.16 -3.04
N VAL A 870 3.82 44.89 -2.10
CA VAL A 870 4.40 45.87 -1.21
C VAL A 870 5.92 45.81 -1.30
N SER A 871 6.54 46.97 -1.41
CA SER A 871 8.00 47.05 -1.36
C SER A 871 8.45 47.71 -0.05
N PHE A 872 9.56 47.23 0.49
CA PHE A 872 10.17 47.75 1.72
C PHE A 872 11.68 47.54 1.70
N ARG A 873 12.38 48.22 2.61
CA ARG A 873 13.80 47.95 2.85
C ARG A 873 13.96 47.15 4.14
N LEU A 874 14.80 46.14 4.08
CA LEU A 874 15.19 45.33 5.23
C LEU A 874 16.62 45.65 5.58
N VAL A 875 16.81 46.33 6.71
CA VAL A 875 18.12 46.82 7.15
C VAL A 875 18.44 46.31 8.55
N PRO A 876 19.73 46.21 8.93
CA PRO A 876 20.11 45.89 10.29
C PRO A 876 19.61 47.00 11.27
N SER A 877 19.02 46.59 12.39
CA SER A 877 18.55 47.55 13.40
C SER A 877 19.72 48.16 14.14
N SER A 878 19.76 49.52 14.20
CA SER A 878 20.80 50.22 14.94
C SER A 878 20.45 50.21 16.46
N GLY A 879 21.00 49.24 17.21
CA GLY A 879 20.95 49.25 18.67
C GLY A 879 20.18 48.14 19.38
N ALA A 880 19.53 47.24 18.66
CA ALA A 880 18.97 46.04 19.22
C ALA A 880 19.81 44.82 18.80
N SER A 881 20.73 44.37 19.64
CA SER A 881 21.47 43.14 19.41
C SER A 881 20.76 41.96 20.10
N ARG A 882 20.78 40.80 19.46
CA ARG A 882 20.39 39.56 20.13
C ARG A 882 21.28 39.35 21.37
N MET A 883 20.69 39.40 22.56
CA MET A 883 21.37 38.86 23.72
C MET A 883 21.50 37.33 23.50
N SER A 884 22.73 36.83 23.51
CA SER A 884 23.00 35.40 23.55
C SER A 884 22.54 34.83 24.89
N LYS A 885 21.27 34.52 25.02
CA LYS A 885 20.80 33.62 26.07
C LYS A 885 20.83 32.23 25.49
N GLN A 886 21.88 31.48 25.82
CA GLN A 886 21.85 30.03 25.85
C GLN A 886 20.66 29.64 26.76
N PHE A 887 19.59 29.09 26.17
CA PHE A 887 18.56 28.47 26.98
C PHE A 887 19.10 27.13 27.48
N VAL A 888 19.50 27.13 28.72
CA VAL A 888 19.49 25.94 29.58
C VAL A 888 18.02 25.76 29.96
N LEU A 889 17.39 24.76 29.46
CA LEU A 889 16.08 24.29 29.93
C LEU A 889 16.29 23.79 31.37
N GLU A 890 15.74 24.48 32.37
CA GLU A 890 15.48 23.94 33.71
C GLU A 890 14.24 23.01 33.67
#